data_5522dc88e46bd05acffea17ebabcf894
#
_entry.id   5522dc88e46bd05acffea17ebabcf894
#
_cell.length_a   1.000
_cell.length_b   1.000
_cell.length_c   1.000
_cell.angle_alpha   90.00
_cell.angle_beta   90.00
_cell.angle_gamma   90.00
#
_symmetry.space_group_name_H-M   'P 1'
#
loop_
_entity.id
_entity.type
_entity.pdbx_description
1 polymer ?
#
loop_
_entity_poly.entity_id
_entity_poly.type
_entity_poly.pdbx_seq_one_letter_code
_entity_poly.pdbx_strand_id
1 'polypeptide(L)'
;MKLKKHFPFLTTVFFTIFFTCFSCSKNPAVTLTEDDDTYTLDNGIVTVQVAKASGDLVSLRYKDMEMLATFLTPDNKPDLERDPPGANPDGLNRGMTDHQYGFWSHDAMGPRDTEPAIASITIDPKKNGGKRAEVSIKGISNGRKMGTGPGARQDGQFITDIDIRYSLGQGESGVYTYSFFEHKPEYAYTQLGEARFCAKLADFFDWMSIDTICDFYYPKDHNVGDKYIYTMVQSQNKAFGWSSTTKNVGFFIINPSMEYISGGPTKVEFLGHRDTNPVAAPCALNYWRSSHYGGAEVNVAAGEHWKKIVGPFFLYVNSGESPSAIYADAKAKEKIESDKWPYDWVKNADYPLASERSVVKGQLVLNDPIVKGDFSNLMVGLTSPEYVSPRENAATETRINWQRDAKFYQFWTKGNADGTFEISKVRPGKYTLYAFTNGVLGEFQKTNIVVEAGKPIDLGKLNWTPVRKGRQLWDIGIPNRNASEFFKASERSDPEISLKYATLFPEDVTYTIGKSDFSKDWFYQHVPHNTDPEAQYAPFYGIRAVGRATPYTVLFDLPAAPKGNATLRFAICGTSTRYVDVEVNGKPAGQLSGLVSDGVISNHGIQGIWYEKEVEFDAALMKEGTNSLKLIVPEAPINNGMIYDYIRLELDES
;
A
#
# COMPACT_ATOMS: atom_id res chain seq x y z
N MET A 1 -51.08 -75.74 -27.99
CA MET A 1 -50.26 -75.27 -26.98
C MET A 1 -48.80 -75.57 -27.31
N LYS A 2 -48.13 -74.69 -27.99
CA LYS A 2 -46.77 -74.89 -28.51
C LYS A 2 -45.83 -73.83 -27.91
N LEU A 3 -44.85 -74.23 -27.16
CA LEU A 3 -43.71 -73.37 -26.73
C LEU A 3 -42.83 -73.05 -27.93
N LYS A 4 -42.49 -71.76 -28.11
CA LYS A 4 -41.42 -71.31 -28.98
C LYS A 4 -40.26 -70.87 -28.11
N LYS A 5 -39.13 -71.53 -28.27
CA LYS A 5 -37.81 -71.14 -27.74
C LYS A 5 -37.26 -70.00 -28.58
N HIS A 6 -36.84 -68.92 -27.96
CA HIS A 6 -36.00 -67.90 -28.61
C HIS A 6 -34.56 -67.96 -28.02
N PHE A 7 -33.60 -68.14 -28.89
CA PHE A 7 -32.16 -68.01 -28.68
C PHE A 7 -31.78 -66.52 -28.62
N PRO A 8 -30.93 -66.08 -27.74
CA PRO A 8 -30.33 -64.76 -27.83
C PRO A 8 -29.05 -64.81 -28.66
N PHE A 9 -28.96 -63.91 -29.62
CA PHE A 9 -27.77 -63.57 -30.38
C PHE A 9 -26.81 -62.80 -29.49
N LEU A 10 -25.58 -63.28 -29.30
CA LEU A 10 -24.52 -62.61 -28.54
C LEU A 10 -23.78 -61.73 -29.54
N THR A 11 -24.01 -60.40 -29.48
CA THR A 11 -23.27 -59.41 -30.24
C THR A 11 -22.03 -58.97 -29.41
N THR A 12 -20.85 -59.42 -29.80
CA THR A 12 -19.57 -59.03 -29.21
C THR A 12 -19.24 -57.61 -29.72
N VAL A 13 -19.39 -56.61 -28.86
CA VAL A 13 -18.95 -55.24 -29.14
C VAL A 13 -17.47 -55.14 -28.76
N PHE A 14 -16.58 -55.01 -29.72
CA PHE A 14 -15.17 -54.65 -29.52
C PHE A 14 -15.11 -53.16 -29.10
N PHE A 15 -14.86 -52.93 -27.82
CA PHE A 15 -14.47 -51.61 -27.33
C PHE A 15 -13.00 -51.37 -27.65
N THR A 16 -12.71 -50.61 -28.70
CA THR A 16 -11.38 -50.10 -28.98
C THR A 16 -11.11 -48.94 -28.03
N ILE A 17 -10.37 -49.22 -26.93
CA ILE A 17 -9.88 -48.16 -26.03
C ILE A 17 -8.80 -47.38 -26.76
N PHE A 18 -9.14 -46.21 -27.24
CA PHE A 18 -8.15 -45.19 -27.66
C PHE A 18 -7.46 -44.67 -26.40
N PHE A 19 -6.29 -45.20 -26.11
CA PHE A 19 -5.35 -44.54 -25.20
C PHE A 19 -4.86 -43.27 -25.92
N THR A 20 -5.52 -42.12 -25.68
CA THR A 20 -4.91 -40.84 -25.92
C THR A 20 -3.79 -40.67 -24.92
N CYS A 21 -2.55 -40.94 -25.35
CA CYS A 21 -1.39 -40.47 -24.64
C CYS A 21 -1.49 -38.96 -24.53
N PHE A 22 -1.93 -38.45 -23.38
CA PHE A 22 -1.63 -37.08 -22.99
C PHE A 22 -0.11 -37.01 -22.89
N SER A 23 0.53 -36.55 -23.96
CA SER A 23 1.90 -36.10 -23.92
C SER A 23 1.95 -34.98 -22.89
N CYS A 24 2.47 -35.27 -21.72
CA CYS A 24 2.83 -34.26 -20.74
C CYS A 24 3.98 -33.47 -21.36
N SER A 25 3.66 -32.41 -22.11
CA SER A 25 4.68 -31.52 -22.66
C SER A 25 5.38 -30.91 -21.45
N LYS A 26 6.61 -31.36 -21.20
CA LYS A 26 7.47 -30.70 -20.20
C LYS A 26 7.62 -29.24 -20.64
N ASN A 27 7.32 -28.33 -19.72
CA ASN A 27 7.60 -26.91 -19.97
C ASN A 27 9.05 -26.75 -20.45
N PRO A 28 9.30 -25.87 -21.43
CA PRO A 28 10.65 -25.61 -21.90
C PRO A 28 11.60 -25.25 -20.76
N ALA A 29 12.85 -25.65 -20.91
CA ALA A 29 13.89 -25.27 -19.96
C ALA A 29 14.14 -23.76 -20.03
N VAL A 30 14.44 -23.14 -18.90
CA VAL A 30 14.89 -21.75 -18.87
C VAL A 30 16.25 -21.63 -19.55
N THR A 31 16.38 -20.66 -20.42
CA THR A 31 17.64 -20.25 -21.02
C THR A 31 18.06 -18.87 -20.53
N LEU A 32 19.35 -18.59 -20.55
CA LEU A 32 19.92 -17.29 -20.27
C LEU A 32 21.02 -17.01 -21.27
N THR A 33 20.87 -15.91 -21.99
CA THR A 33 21.85 -15.37 -22.92
C THR A 33 22.18 -13.94 -22.55
N GLU A 34 23.28 -13.41 -23.05
CA GLU A 34 23.68 -12.03 -22.81
C GLU A 34 24.37 -11.45 -24.05
N ASP A 35 24.22 -10.16 -24.21
CA ASP A 35 25.02 -9.31 -25.07
C ASP A 35 25.76 -8.25 -24.23
N ASP A 36 26.31 -7.23 -24.84
CA ASP A 36 27.08 -6.19 -24.15
C ASP A 36 26.18 -5.40 -23.17
N ASP A 37 24.91 -5.17 -23.51
CA ASP A 37 24.01 -4.26 -22.82
C ASP A 37 22.98 -4.97 -21.95
N THR A 38 22.58 -6.21 -22.31
CA THR A 38 21.44 -6.87 -21.67
C THR A 38 21.70 -8.34 -21.30
N TYR A 39 20.91 -8.81 -20.31
CA TYR A 39 20.63 -10.22 -20.10
C TYR A 39 19.25 -10.57 -20.68
N THR A 40 19.16 -11.69 -21.38
CA THR A 40 17.89 -12.24 -21.87
C THR A 40 17.61 -13.57 -21.19
N LEU A 41 16.49 -13.65 -20.45
CA LEU A 41 15.97 -14.86 -19.81
C LEU A 41 14.74 -15.31 -20.60
N ASP A 42 14.64 -16.60 -20.93
CA ASP A 42 13.51 -17.16 -21.68
C ASP A 42 13.14 -18.54 -21.15
N ASN A 43 11.84 -18.82 -21.01
CA ASN A 43 11.32 -20.13 -20.60
C ASN A 43 10.26 -20.69 -21.57
N GLY A 44 10.16 -20.10 -22.76
CA GLY A 44 9.19 -20.47 -23.80
C GLY A 44 7.75 -20.00 -23.53
N ILE A 45 7.50 -19.30 -22.40
CA ILE A 45 6.23 -18.66 -22.07
C ILE A 45 6.42 -17.14 -22.09
N VAL A 46 7.48 -16.67 -21.45
CA VAL A 46 7.88 -15.27 -21.41
C VAL A 46 9.35 -15.13 -21.78
N THR A 47 9.68 -14.02 -22.46
CA THR A 47 11.05 -13.56 -22.69
C THR A 47 11.24 -12.24 -21.96
N VAL A 48 12.31 -12.15 -21.18
CA VAL A 48 12.61 -11.03 -20.28
C VAL A 48 13.98 -10.48 -20.61
N GLN A 49 14.11 -9.15 -20.78
CA GLN A 49 15.39 -8.49 -20.98
C GLN A 49 15.67 -7.47 -19.88
N VAL A 50 16.86 -7.56 -19.31
CA VAL A 50 17.32 -6.72 -18.19
C VAL A 50 18.58 -5.98 -18.58
N ALA A 51 18.58 -4.67 -18.45
CA ALA A 51 19.74 -3.83 -18.75
C ALA A 51 20.85 -4.02 -17.70
N LYS A 52 22.07 -4.29 -18.16
CA LYS A 52 23.25 -4.50 -17.29
C LYS A 52 23.71 -3.22 -16.59
N ALA A 53 23.49 -2.07 -17.21
CA ALA A 53 23.94 -0.78 -16.68
C ALA A 53 23.07 -0.23 -15.54
N SER A 54 21.76 -0.59 -15.50
CA SER A 54 20.80 0.05 -14.58
C SER A 54 19.92 -0.93 -13.81
N GLY A 55 19.80 -2.18 -14.25
CA GLY A 55 18.83 -3.11 -13.70
C GLY A 55 17.38 -2.83 -14.14
N ASP A 56 17.18 -2.02 -15.18
CA ASP A 56 15.85 -1.80 -15.74
C ASP A 56 15.38 -3.06 -16.49
N LEU A 57 14.10 -3.36 -16.34
CA LEU A 57 13.40 -4.40 -17.12
C LEU A 57 12.97 -3.79 -18.45
N VAL A 58 13.83 -3.87 -19.44
CA VAL A 58 13.64 -3.17 -20.72
C VAL A 58 12.69 -3.87 -21.66
N SER A 59 12.40 -5.16 -21.44
CA SER A 59 11.41 -5.92 -22.21
C SER A 59 10.80 -7.04 -21.37
N LEU A 60 9.51 -7.23 -21.50
CA LEU A 60 8.76 -8.40 -21.01
C LEU A 60 7.77 -8.82 -22.10
N ARG A 61 8.10 -9.89 -22.80
CA ARG A 61 7.26 -10.40 -23.89
C ARG A 61 6.46 -11.61 -23.47
N TYR A 62 5.18 -11.59 -23.84
CA TYR A 62 4.25 -12.69 -23.64
C TYR A 62 3.41 -12.89 -24.90
N LYS A 63 3.36 -14.13 -25.44
CA LYS A 63 2.65 -14.42 -26.69
C LYS A 63 3.09 -13.48 -27.83
N ASP A 64 4.40 -13.27 -27.97
CA ASP A 64 5.03 -12.39 -28.96
C ASP A 64 4.65 -10.90 -28.87
N MET A 65 3.92 -10.50 -27.82
CA MET A 65 3.61 -9.10 -27.53
C MET A 65 4.54 -8.52 -26.48
N GLU A 66 5.00 -7.28 -26.69
CA GLU A 66 5.67 -6.50 -25.65
C GLU A 66 4.64 -6.00 -24.66
N MET A 67 4.81 -6.33 -23.38
CA MET A 67 3.89 -5.95 -22.32
C MET A 67 4.20 -4.57 -21.73
N LEU A 68 5.46 -4.12 -21.87
CA LEU A 68 5.88 -2.79 -21.42
C LEU A 68 5.69 -1.75 -22.52
N ALA A 69 5.68 -0.48 -22.15
CA ALA A 69 5.63 0.63 -23.11
C ALA A 69 7.01 0.89 -23.75
N THR A 70 7.78 -0.16 -23.96
CA THR A 70 9.12 -0.11 -24.54
C THR A 70 9.07 0.39 -25.98
N PHE A 71 9.90 1.36 -26.31
CA PHE A 71 10.13 1.73 -27.70
C PHE A 71 10.87 0.58 -28.41
N LEU A 72 10.37 0.20 -29.58
CA LEU A 72 10.95 -0.90 -30.34
C LEU A 72 11.58 -0.40 -31.63
N THR A 73 12.73 -0.97 -31.98
CA THR A 73 13.38 -0.83 -33.28
C THR A 73 12.55 -1.53 -34.36
N PRO A 74 12.80 -1.28 -35.67
CA PRO A 74 12.11 -1.96 -36.76
C PRO A 74 12.25 -3.50 -36.76
N ASP A 75 13.29 -4.05 -36.18
CA ASP A 75 13.48 -5.49 -35.97
C ASP A 75 12.92 -6.00 -34.64
N ASN A 76 12.05 -5.20 -33.99
CA ASN A 76 11.26 -5.56 -32.83
C ASN A 76 12.09 -5.87 -31.56
N LYS A 77 13.16 -5.13 -31.34
CA LYS A 77 13.98 -5.12 -30.13
C LYS A 77 13.82 -3.82 -29.35
N PRO A 78 14.14 -3.79 -28.05
CA PRO A 78 14.19 -2.53 -27.31
C PRO A 78 15.12 -1.52 -27.97
N ASP A 79 14.62 -0.31 -28.19
CA ASP A 79 15.39 0.81 -28.73
C ASP A 79 16.09 1.57 -27.60
N LEU A 80 17.23 1.03 -27.19
CA LEU A 80 18.02 1.58 -26.07
C LEU A 80 18.74 2.88 -26.44
N GLU A 81 18.83 3.23 -27.72
CA GLU A 81 19.35 4.53 -28.15
C GLU A 81 18.31 5.65 -27.94
N ARG A 82 17.05 5.36 -28.28
CA ARG A 82 15.93 6.29 -28.09
C ARG A 82 15.57 6.51 -26.63
N ASP A 83 15.62 5.46 -25.82
CA ASP A 83 15.29 5.49 -24.41
C ASP A 83 16.38 4.75 -23.61
N PRO A 84 17.54 5.39 -23.33
CA PRO A 84 18.64 4.76 -22.66
C PRO A 84 18.31 4.32 -21.24
N PRO A 85 18.56 3.06 -20.86
CA PRO A 85 18.32 2.57 -19.51
C PRO A 85 19.12 3.37 -18.47
N GLY A 86 18.48 3.75 -17.38
CA GLY A 86 19.14 4.52 -16.33
C GLY A 86 19.51 5.95 -16.69
N ALA A 87 19.34 6.35 -17.93
CA ALA A 87 19.74 7.66 -18.43
C ALA A 87 18.73 8.77 -18.08
N ASN A 88 18.52 9.04 -16.82
CA ASN A 88 17.96 10.33 -16.45
C ASN A 88 19.11 11.22 -15.94
N PRO A 89 19.64 12.14 -16.76
CA PRO A 89 20.77 12.98 -16.36
C PRO A 89 20.48 13.84 -15.13
N ASP A 90 19.22 14.11 -14.85
CA ASP A 90 18.79 14.95 -13.73
C ASP A 90 18.45 14.15 -12.47
N GLY A 91 18.40 12.83 -12.55
CA GLY A 91 18.15 11.93 -11.41
C GLY A 91 16.77 12.04 -10.76
N LEU A 92 15.95 12.99 -11.18
CA LEU A 92 14.79 13.43 -10.42
C LEU A 92 13.45 12.89 -10.89
N ASN A 93 13.33 12.43 -12.14
CA ASN A 93 12.00 12.19 -12.70
C ASN A 93 11.93 11.11 -13.77
N ARG A 94 12.28 9.86 -13.45
CA ARG A 94 11.99 8.74 -14.37
C ARG A 94 10.50 8.64 -14.71
N GLY A 95 9.60 9.08 -13.82
CA GLY A 95 8.18 9.15 -14.08
C GLY A 95 7.77 10.21 -15.12
N MET A 96 8.60 11.21 -15.36
CA MET A 96 8.31 12.35 -16.26
C MET A 96 9.17 12.35 -17.53
N THR A 97 10.06 11.37 -17.70
CA THR A 97 10.85 11.17 -18.91
C THR A 97 10.14 10.21 -19.86
N ASP A 98 10.64 10.08 -21.08
CA ASP A 98 10.16 9.11 -22.07
C ASP A 98 10.46 7.65 -21.70
N HIS A 99 11.08 7.39 -20.54
CA HIS A 99 11.32 6.02 -20.06
C HIS A 99 10.05 5.21 -19.96
N GLN A 100 9.99 4.13 -20.71
CA GLN A 100 8.78 3.30 -20.87
C GLN A 100 9.00 1.86 -20.41
N TYR A 101 9.93 1.65 -19.47
CA TYR A 101 10.27 0.32 -18.97
C TYR A 101 9.62 -0.05 -17.63
N GLY A 102 9.98 -1.24 -17.16
CA GLY A 102 9.91 -1.58 -15.74
C GLY A 102 11.18 -1.15 -15.01
N PHE A 103 11.08 -0.39 -13.93
CA PHE A 103 12.25 0.09 -13.20
C PHE A 103 12.03 0.25 -11.69
N TRP A 104 13.11 0.13 -10.94
CA TRP A 104 13.14 0.45 -9.53
C TRP A 104 13.48 1.93 -9.34
N SER A 105 12.59 2.66 -8.64
CA SER A 105 12.79 4.06 -8.28
C SER A 105 13.06 4.14 -6.78
N HIS A 106 14.24 4.61 -6.40
CA HIS A 106 14.70 4.67 -5.02
C HIS A 106 15.20 6.07 -4.63
N ASP A 107 14.63 7.14 -5.16
CA ASP A 107 15.15 8.53 -5.12
C ASP A 107 16.58 8.64 -5.67
N ALA A 108 17.15 7.53 -5.85
CA ALA A 108 18.45 7.30 -6.37
C ALA A 108 18.37 6.13 -7.30
N MET A 109 18.53 6.41 -8.47
CA MET A 109 18.20 5.65 -9.64
C MET A 109 19.19 4.52 -9.90
N GLY A 110 18.84 3.32 -9.49
CA GLY A 110 19.57 2.11 -9.84
C GLY A 110 20.96 1.99 -9.19
N PRO A 111 21.82 1.14 -9.72
CA PRO A 111 23.18 0.93 -9.24
C PRO A 111 23.96 2.24 -9.28
N ARG A 112 24.52 2.64 -8.13
CA ARG A 112 25.12 3.94 -7.97
C ARG A 112 26.58 3.90 -7.73
N ASP A 113 27.24 5.05 -8.05
CA ASP A 113 28.64 5.29 -7.77
C ASP A 113 29.60 4.24 -8.39
N THR A 114 29.03 3.15 -8.93
CA THR A 114 29.76 2.12 -9.65
C THR A 114 29.55 2.32 -11.14
N GLU A 115 30.61 2.63 -11.85
CA GLU A 115 30.58 2.70 -13.32
C GLU A 115 31.66 1.78 -13.91
N PRO A 116 31.23 0.79 -14.67
CA PRO A 116 29.87 0.32 -14.86
C PRO A 116 29.29 -0.39 -13.63
N ALA A 117 27.96 -0.58 -13.59
CA ALA A 117 27.31 -1.42 -12.59
C ALA A 117 27.83 -2.85 -12.65
N ILE A 118 27.84 -3.54 -11.51
CA ILE A 118 28.30 -4.93 -11.43
C ILE A 118 27.15 -5.85 -11.82
N ALA A 119 27.13 -6.26 -13.06
CA ALA A 119 26.17 -7.23 -13.57
C ALA A 119 26.70 -8.67 -13.41
N SER A 120 25.86 -9.60 -12.95
CA SER A 120 26.25 -10.99 -12.73
C SER A 120 25.08 -11.97 -12.85
N ILE A 121 25.40 -13.22 -13.17
CA ILE A 121 24.47 -14.35 -13.15
C ILE A 121 24.54 -15.01 -11.78
N THR A 122 23.48 -14.91 -11.00
CA THR A 122 23.42 -15.49 -9.63
C THR A 122 22.84 -16.90 -9.62
N ILE A 123 21.94 -17.22 -10.56
CA ILE A 123 21.48 -18.60 -10.80
C ILE A 123 21.66 -18.91 -12.28
N ASP A 124 22.62 -19.79 -12.59
CA ASP A 124 22.90 -20.24 -13.95
C ASP A 124 22.00 -21.43 -14.32
N PRO A 125 21.11 -21.30 -15.31
CA PRO A 125 20.23 -22.37 -15.73
C PRO A 125 20.98 -23.59 -16.27
N LYS A 126 22.19 -23.42 -16.80
CA LYS A 126 23.04 -24.52 -17.26
C LYS A 126 23.46 -25.43 -16.11
N LYS A 127 23.55 -24.91 -14.88
CA LYS A 127 23.96 -25.66 -13.68
C LYS A 127 22.79 -26.31 -12.91
N ASN A 128 21.53 -26.02 -13.27
CA ASN A 128 20.36 -26.56 -12.58
C ASN A 128 19.36 -27.29 -13.51
N GLY A 129 19.80 -27.62 -14.73
CA GLY A 129 18.97 -28.32 -15.73
C GLY A 129 17.83 -27.46 -16.28
N GLY A 130 18.04 -26.15 -16.37
CA GLY A 130 17.06 -25.19 -16.92
C GLY A 130 15.85 -24.96 -16.01
N LYS A 131 15.96 -25.19 -14.70
CA LYS A 131 14.85 -24.99 -13.77
C LYS A 131 14.63 -23.52 -13.46
N ARG A 132 15.70 -22.72 -13.36
CA ARG A 132 15.65 -21.29 -13.01
C ARG A 132 16.90 -20.56 -13.49
N ALA A 133 16.71 -19.33 -13.91
CA ALA A 133 17.77 -18.35 -14.13
C ALA A 133 17.56 -17.14 -13.21
N GLU A 134 18.66 -16.53 -12.76
CA GLU A 134 18.61 -15.27 -12.03
C GLU A 134 19.80 -14.40 -12.37
N VAL A 135 19.55 -13.11 -12.57
CA VAL A 135 20.56 -12.07 -12.78
C VAL A 135 20.50 -11.03 -11.67
N SER A 136 21.64 -10.43 -11.38
CA SER A 136 21.86 -9.40 -10.39
C SER A 136 22.60 -8.24 -11.01
N ILE A 137 22.07 -7.04 -10.81
CA ILE A 137 22.72 -5.78 -11.19
C ILE A 137 22.94 -4.96 -9.93
N LYS A 138 24.20 -4.84 -9.53
CA LYS A 138 24.60 -4.26 -8.25
C LYS A 138 25.30 -2.92 -8.44
N GLY A 139 24.90 -1.93 -7.67
CA GLY A 139 25.59 -0.66 -7.46
C GLY A 139 26.16 -0.57 -6.06
N ILE A 140 27.40 -0.08 -5.95
CA ILE A 140 28.07 0.12 -4.67
C ILE A 140 28.18 1.62 -4.41
N SER A 141 27.69 2.08 -3.24
CA SER A 141 27.80 3.46 -2.83
C SER A 141 29.24 3.80 -2.39
N ASN A 142 29.66 5.03 -2.68
CA ASN A 142 30.91 5.57 -2.15
C ASN A 142 30.81 5.93 -0.64
N GLY A 143 29.65 5.78 -0.04
CA GLY A 143 29.41 5.99 1.39
C GLY A 143 29.38 7.46 1.82
N ARG A 144 29.43 8.41 0.91
CA ARG A 144 29.54 9.85 1.20
C ARG A 144 28.28 10.60 0.77
N LYS A 145 27.98 11.68 1.50
CA LYS A 145 26.97 12.65 1.05
C LYS A 145 27.46 13.33 -0.23
N MET A 146 26.59 13.46 -1.19
CA MET A 146 26.86 14.26 -2.38
C MET A 146 26.91 15.75 -1.99
N GLY A 147 27.76 16.52 -2.68
CA GLY A 147 27.95 17.95 -2.40
C GLY A 147 26.66 18.75 -2.55
N THR A 148 26.57 19.84 -1.80
CA THR A 148 25.49 20.83 -1.94
C THR A 148 25.90 21.93 -2.91
N GLY A 149 25.09 22.22 -3.91
CA GLY A 149 25.33 23.31 -4.85
C GLY A 149 24.52 23.17 -6.14
N PRO A 150 24.54 24.17 -7.03
CA PRO A 150 23.90 24.07 -8.33
C PRO A 150 24.48 22.88 -9.11
N GLY A 151 23.65 21.92 -9.47
CA GLY A 151 24.05 20.68 -10.14
C GLY A 151 24.44 19.53 -9.22
N ALA A 152 24.40 19.70 -7.88
CA ALA A 152 24.49 18.57 -6.96
C ALA A 152 23.21 17.72 -7.05
N ARG A 153 23.36 16.44 -7.28
CA ARG A 153 22.23 15.49 -7.34
C ARG A 153 21.62 15.34 -5.95
N GLN A 154 20.35 15.69 -5.80
CA GLN A 154 19.60 15.44 -4.56
C GLN A 154 19.36 13.95 -4.32
N ASP A 155 19.37 13.16 -5.39
CA ASP A 155 19.23 11.71 -5.40
C ASP A 155 20.42 10.97 -4.76
N GLY A 156 21.57 11.62 -4.59
CA GLY A 156 22.73 11.11 -3.84
C GLY A 156 22.50 10.93 -2.34
N GLN A 157 21.28 11.14 -1.84
CA GLN A 157 21.03 11.08 -0.40
C GLN A 157 20.77 9.69 0.15
N PHE A 158 20.34 8.74 -0.68
CA PHE A 158 20.19 7.35 -0.24
C PHE A 158 21.50 6.58 -0.40
N ILE A 159 22.36 6.69 0.61
CA ILE A 159 23.71 6.12 0.65
C ILE A 159 23.62 4.66 1.08
N THR A 160 23.41 3.76 0.11
CA THR A 160 23.33 2.31 0.32
C THR A 160 23.89 1.58 -0.90
N ASP A 161 24.45 0.39 -0.69
CA ASP A 161 24.59 -0.54 -1.79
C ASP A 161 23.21 -1.04 -2.21
N ILE A 162 23.00 -1.19 -3.52
CA ILE A 162 21.74 -1.67 -4.09
C ILE A 162 22.03 -2.87 -5.00
N ASP A 163 21.26 -3.95 -4.85
CA ASP A 163 21.35 -5.14 -5.69
C ASP A 163 19.95 -5.47 -6.22
N ILE A 164 19.71 -5.17 -7.49
CA ILE A 164 18.44 -5.44 -8.18
C ILE A 164 18.54 -6.81 -8.84
N ARG A 165 17.55 -7.67 -8.61
CA ARG A 165 17.53 -9.03 -9.14
C ARG A 165 16.26 -9.36 -9.88
N TYR A 166 16.42 -10.17 -10.93
CA TYR A 166 15.32 -10.76 -11.70
C TYR A 166 15.51 -12.26 -11.82
N SER A 167 14.47 -13.02 -11.50
CA SER A 167 14.51 -14.48 -11.46
C SER A 167 13.35 -15.09 -12.25
N LEU A 168 13.66 -15.98 -13.21
CA LEU A 168 12.70 -16.66 -14.07
C LEU A 168 12.77 -18.17 -13.86
N GLY A 169 11.64 -18.78 -13.55
CA GLY A 169 11.52 -20.24 -13.38
C GLY A 169 10.87 -20.93 -14.57
N GLN A 170 11.14 -22.22 -14.67
CA GLN A 170 10.52 -23.09 -15.68
C GLN A 170 9.00 -23.15 -15.48
N GLY A 171 8.23 -22.89 -16.54
CA GLY A 171 6.76 -22.94 -16.51
C GLY A 171 6.09 -21.76 -15.81
N GLU A 172 6.85 -20.73 -15.42
CA GLU A 172 6.31 -19.51 -14.82
C GLU A 172 5.88 -18.51 -15.91
N SER A 173 4.68 -17.95 -15.77
CA SER A 173 4.16 -16.93 -16.70
C SER A 173 4.43 -15.53 -16.15
N GLY A 174 5.70 -15.16 -16.09
CA GLY A 174 6.17 -13.89 -15.56
C GLY A 174 7.53 -14.00 -14.91
N VAL A 175 8.02 -12.93 -14.31
CA VAL A 175 9.35 -12.83 -13.70
C VAL A 175 9.26 -12.29 -12.29
N TYR A 176 10.03 -12.83 -11.36
CA TYR A 176 10.20 -12.27 -10.02
C TYR A 176 11.24 -11.17 -10.05
N THR A 177 10.99 -10.12 -9.25
CA THR A 177 12.00 -9.10 -8.99
C THR A 177 12.06 -8.75 -7.52
N TYR A 178 13.22 -8.35 -7.06
CA TYR A 178 13.48 -7.86 -5.72
C TYR A 178 14.72 -7.01 -5.67
N SER A 179 14.79 -6.15 -4.66
CA SER A 179 15.95 -5.29 -4.44
C SER A 179 16.47 -5.48 -3.02
N PHE A 180 17.76 -5.58 -2.90
CA PHE A 180 18.47 -5.70 -1.63
C PHE A 180 19.27 -4.43 -1.35
N PHE A 181 19.17 -3.91 -0.13
CA PHE A 181 19.85 -2.70 0.32
C PHE A 181 20.80 -3.03 1.47
N GLU A 182 21.97 -2.40 1.45
CA GLU A 182 22.92 -2.46 2.57
C GLU A 182 23.55 -1.09 2.81
N HIS A 183 23.29 -0.52 3.99
CA HIS A 183 24.02 0.61 4.53
C HIS A 183 25.10 0.07 5.45
N LYS A 184 26.37 0.28 5.07
CA LYS A 184 27.50 -0.22 5.84
C LYS A 184 27.87 0.74 6.99
N PRO A 185 28.54 0.23 8.06
CA PRO A 185 28.90 1.07 9.20
C PRO A 185 29.79 2.27 8.86
N GLU A 186 30.57 2.20 7.80
CA GLU A 186 31.42 3.31 7.34
C GLU A 186 30.67 4.38 6.54
N TYR A 187 29.38 4.18 6.23
CA TYR A 187 28.60 5.10 5.43
C TYR A 187 28.04 6.27 6.26
N ALA A 188 27.90 7.42 5.61
CA ALA A 188 27.29 8.60 6.19
C ALA A 188 25.78 8.39 6.41
N TYR A 189 25.16 9.25 7.23
CA TYR A 189 23.70 9.31 7.38
C TYR A 189 23.01 9.34 6.00
N THR A 190 21.92 8.60 5.89
CA THR A 190 21.11 8.58 4.69
C THR A 190 19.60 8.57 4.98
N GLN A 191 18.84 9.05 4.02
CA GLN A 191 17.38 9.00 4.03
C GLN A 191 16.85 8.60 2.64
N LEU A 192 15.67 8.00 2.62
CA LEU A 192 14.96 7.65 1.40
C LEU A 192 13.66 8.45 1.33
N GLY A 193 13.45 9.20 0.25
CA GLY A 193 12.26 10.00 0.02
C GLY A 193 11.08 9.18 -0.45
N GLU A 194 11.23 8.48 -1.56
CA GLU A 194 10.21 7.62 -2.16
C GLU A 194 10.84 6.41 -2.82
N ALA A 195 10.19 5.25 -2.73
CA ALA A 195 10.71 4.05 -3.37
C ALA A 195 9.61 3.09 -3.82
N ARG A 196 9.70 2.67 -5.06
CA ARG A 196 8.77 1.75 -5.71
C ARG A 196 9.43 0.98 -6.85
N PHE A 197 8.79 -0.09 -7.26
CA PHE A 197 8.91 -0.61 -8.62
C PHE A 197 7.78 0.00 -9.46
N CYS A 198 8.12 0.49 -10.64
CA CYS A 198 7.18 1.04 -11.62
C CYS A 198 7.26 0.22 -12.90
N ALA A 199 6.14 -0.32 -13.37
CA ALA A 199 6.01 -0.88 -14.71
C ALA A 199 5.15 0.06 -15.55
N LYS A 200 5.74 0.66 -16.57
CA LYS A 200 5.01 1.37 -17.61
C LYS A 200 4.64 0.38 -18.70
N LEU A 201 3.35 0.26 -18.97
CA LEU A 201 2.79 -0.80 -19.79
C LEU A 201 2.49 -0.32 -21.21
N ALA A 202 2.42 -1.26 -22.14
CA ALA A 202 2.01 -1.00 -23.52
C ALA A 202 0.63 -0.32 -23.59
N ASP A 203 0.42 0.49 -24.59
CA ASP A 203 -0.75 1.37 -24.73
C ASP A 203 -2.08 0.63 -24.96
N PHE A 204 -2.03 -0.66 -25.30
CA PHE A 204 -3.21 -1.50 -25.44
C PHE A 204 -3.84 -1.93 -24.10
N PHE A 205 -3.19 -1.68 -22.97
CA PHE A 205 -3.79 -1.89 -21.65
C PHE A 205 -4.77 -0.76 -21.35
N ASP A 206 -6.03 -1.12 -21.15
CA ASP A 206 -7.16 -0.20 -21.07
C ASP A 206 -8.15 -0.52 -19.95
N TRP A 207 -7.92 -1.57 -19.17
CA TRP A 207 -8.73 -1.96 -18.03
C TRP A 207 -7.87 -2.12 -16.78
N MET A 208 -8.11 -1.28 -15.77
CA MET A 208 -7.40 -1.33 -14.49
C MET A 208 -8.18 -2.18 -13.49
N SER A 209 -7.49 -3.12 -12.85
CA SER A 209 -8.06 -3.97 -11.79
C SER A 209 -7.19 -3.92 -10.55
N ILE A 210 -7.74 -3.32 -9.49
CA ILE A 210 -7.08 -3.21 -8.19
C ILE A 210 -7.89 -3.93 -7.11
N ASP A 211 -9.22 -3.70 -7.07
CA ASP A 211 -10.17 -4.39 -6.20
C ASP A 211 -11.58 -4.36 -6.80
N THR A 212 -12.61 -4.59 -5.97
CA THR A 212 -14.01 -4.56 -6.41
C THR A 212 -14.55 -3.15 -6.69
N ILE A 213 -13.85 -2.09 -6.25
CA ILE A 213 -14.23 -0.69 -6.47
C ILE A 213 -13.48 -0.12 -7.66
N CYS A 214 -12.17 -0.40 -7.73
CA CYS A 214 -11.29 0.02 -8.82
C CYS A 214 -11.06 -1.15 -9.78
N ASP A 215 -12.10 -1.52 -10.52
CA ASP A 215 -12.12 -2.53 -11.57
C ASP A 215 -12.92 -1.99 -12.75
N PHE A 216 -12.27 -1.21 -13.63
CA PHE A 216 -12.96 -0.43 -14.63
C PHE A 216 -12.13 -0.15 -15.89
N TYR A 217 -12.85 0.19 -16.97
CA TYR A 217 -12.28 0.61 -18.24
C TYR A 217 -11.62 2.00 -18.12
N TYR A 218 -10.34 2.09 -18.47
CA TYR A 218 -9.57 3.33 -18.41
C TYR A 218 -8.75 3.53 -19.68
N PRO A 219 -9.35 4.07 -20.76
CA PRO A 219 -8.71 4.26 -22.05
C PRO A 219 -7.67 5.40 -22.04
N LYS A 220 -6.85 5.43 -23.09
CA LYS A 220 -5.75 6.39 -23.26
C LYS A 220 -6.19 7.86 -23.31
N ASP A 221 -7.36 8.12 -23.86
CA ASP A 221 -7.94 9.45 -24.05
C ASP A 221 -8.76 9.94 -22.84
N HIS A 222 -8.81 9.17 -21.79
CA HIS A 222 -9.48 9.55 -20.55
C HIS A 222 -8.63 10.56 -19.79
N ASN A 223 -9.05 11.81 -19.81
CA ASN A 223 -8.21 12.96 -19.45
C ASN A 223 -8.29 13.36 -17.97
N VAL A 224 -8.76 12.49 -17.09
CA VAL A 224 -8.88 12.74 -15.64
C VAL A 224 -7.81 11.95 -14.90
N GLY A 225 -6.59 12.02 -15.40
CA GLY A 225 -5.52 11.20 -14.88
C GLY A 225 -4.71 11.89 -13.81
N ASP A 226 -5.30 12.18 -12.67
CA ASP A 226 -4.46 12.38 -11.51
C ASP A 226 -4.09 11.02 -10.90
N LYS A 227 -2.81 10.78 -10.72
CA LYS A 227 -2.27 9.56 -10.10
C LYS A 227 -2.78 9.31 -8.68
N TYR A 228 -3.50 10.24 -8.09
CA TYR A 228 -4.05 10.13 -6.73
C TYR A 228 -5.47 9.59 -6.66
N ILE A 229 -6.17 9.47 -7.76
CA ILE A 229 -7.57 9.04 -7.79
C ILE A 229 -7.72 7.55 -7.47
N TYR A 230 -6.70 6.74 -7.78
CA TYR A 230 -6.75 5.27 -7.69
C TYR A 230 -5.93 4.76 -6.50
N THR A 231 -6.27 5.24 -5.31
CA THR A 231 -5.61 4.87 -4.07
C THR A 231 -6.36 3.77 -3.36
N MET A 232 -5.61 2.77 -2.90
CA MET A 232 -6.16 1.60 -2.23
C MET A 232 -5.33 1.24 -1.01
N VAL A 233 -5.94 0.53 -0.07
CA VAL A 233 -5.22 -0.08 1.03
C VAL A 233 -4.35 -1.20 0.49
N GLN A 234 -3.07 -0.95 0.42
CA GLN A 234 -2.11 -1.79 -0.29
C GLN A 234 -2.09 -3.24 0.23
N SER A 235 -2.25 -3.44 1.53
CA SER A 235 -2.27 -4.78 2.13
C SER A 235 -3.51 -5.61 1.80
N GLN A 236 -4.59 -4.99 1.34
CA GLN A 236 -5.82 -5.69 0.96
C GLN A 236 -5.73 -6.26 -0.46
N ASN A 237 -4.85 -5.72 -1.29
CA ASN A 237 -4.72 -6.05 -2.70
C ASN A 237 -3.30 -6.52 -3.01
N LYS A 238 -3.08 -7.80 -2.86
CA LYS A 238 -1.79 -8.42 -3.17
C LYS A 238 -1.60 -8.73 -4.66
N ALA A 239 -2.65 -8.70 -5.46
CA ALA A 239 -2.63 -8.82 -6.92
C ALA A 239 -3.39 -7.67 -7.53
N PHE A 240 -2.71 -6.81 -8.28
CA PHE A 240 -3.29 -5.64 -8.93
C PHE A 240 -2.55 -5.34 -10.23
N GLY A 241 -3.22 -4.71 -11.17
CA GLY A 241 -2.62 -4.40 -12.47
C GLY A 241 -3.63 -4.04 -13.54
N TRP A 242 -3.32 -4.43 -14.77
CA TRP A 242 -4.03 -4.03 -15.96
C TRP A 242 -4.35 -5.20 -16.87
N SER A 243 -5.48 -5.10 -17.56
CA SER A 243 -5.87 -6.01 -18.64
C SER A 243 -6.08 -5.24 -19.93
N SER A 244 -6.04 -5.94 -21.04
CA SER A 244 -6.40 -5.40 -22.37
C SER A 244 -7.71 -6.01 -22.85
N THR A 245 -8.71 -5.16 -23.13
CA THR A 245 -9.98 -5.59 -23.73
C THR A 245 -9.83 -6.00 -25.19
N THR A 246 -8.78 -5.54 -25.86
CA THR A 246 -8.53 -5.80 -27.30
C THR A 246 -7.57 -6.95 -27.56
N LYS A 247 -6.60 -7.18 -26.63
CA LYS A 247 -5.58 -8.23 -26.75
C LYS A 247 -5.84 -9.44 -25.87
N ASN A 248 -6.81 -9.34 -24.94
CA ASN A 248 -7.16 -10.42 -24.01
C ASN A 248 -5.99 -10.93 -23.18
N VAL A 249 -5.11 -10.02 -22.76
CA VAL A 249 -3.96 -10.28 -21.90
C VAL A 249 -3.99 -9.40 -20.66
N GLY A 250 -3.28 -9.81 -19.63
CA GLY A 250 -3.11 -9.08 -18.38
C GLY A 250 -1.67 -8.98 -17.94
N PHE A 251 -1.35 -7.91 -17.22
CA PHE A 251 -0.13 -7.69 -16.46
C PHE A 251 -0.50 -7.34 -15.02
N PHE A 252 0.03 -8.08 -14.05
CA PHE A 252 -0.25 -7.88 -12.64
C PHE A 252 1.02 -7.92 -11.80
N ILE A 253 1.06 -7.08 -10.77
CA ILE A 253 2.03 -7.20 -9.69
C ILE A 253 1.38 -8.05 -8.60
N ILE A 254 2.08 -9.12 -8.20
CA ILE A 254 1.63 -10.03 -7.15
C ILE A 254 2.64 -10.00 -6.00
N ASN A 255 2.18 -9.57 -4.82
CA ASN A 255 2.95 -9.53 -3.59
C ASN A 255 2.64 -10.76 -2.74
N PRO A 256 3.48 -11.79 -2.70
CA PRO A 256 3.26 -12.98 -1.88
C PRO A 256 3.34 -12.70 -0.38
N SER A 257 4.06 -11.63 -0.02
CA SER A 257 4.21 -11.14 1.35
C SER A 257 4.18 -9.62 1.37
N MET A 258 3.59 -9.07 2.44
CA MET A 258 3.53 -7.63 2.69
C MET A 258 4.56 -7.19 3.75
N GLU A 259 5.48 -8.08 4.17
CA GLU A 259 6.39 -7.83 5.30
C GLU A 259 7.30 -6.61 5.13
N TYR A 260 7.63 -6.27 3.89
CA TYR A 260 8.56 -5.18 3.57
C TYR A 260 7.88 -3.83 3.30
N ILE A 261 6.55 -3.82 3.18
CA ILE A 261 5.78 -2.61 2.83
C ILE A 261 5.58 -1.73 4.06
N SER A 262 5.74 -0.44 3.88
CA SER A 262 5.60 0.56 4.94
C SER A 262 4.15 0.78 5.36
N GLY A 263 3.95 1.21 6.61
CA GLY A 263 2.67 1.74 7.10
C GLY A 263 1.64 0.71 7.50
N GLY A 264 1.96 -0.59 7.43
CA GLY A 264 1.10 -1.67 7.92
C GLY A 264 -0.22 -1.86 7.16
N PRO A 265 -1.23 -2.47 7.80
CA PRO A 265 -2.44 -2.95 7.12
C PRO A 265 -3.43 -1.85 6.75
N THR A 266 -3.24 -0.62 7.23
CA THR A 266 -4.14 0.51 6.95
C THR A 266 -3.51 1.52 5.97
N LYS A 267 -2.29 1.27 5.51
CA LYS A 267 -1.59 2.17 4.60
C LYS A 267 -2.27 2.22 3.24
N VAL A 268 -2.71 3.39 2.89
CA VAL A 268 -3.25 3.71 1.57
C VAL A 268 -2.11 4.07 0.62
N GLU A 269 -2.18 3.57 -0.60
CA GLU A 269 -1.25 3.92 -1.66
C GLU A 269 -1.92 3.80 -3.03
N PHE A 270 -1.44 4.49 -4.02
CA PHE A 270 -1.92 4.27 -5.38
C PHE A 270 -1.10 3.15 -6.04
N LEU A 271 -1.82 2.21 -6.64
CA LEU A 271 -1.26 0.98 -7.20
C LEU A 271 -1.25 0.99 -8.74
N GLY A 272 -1.96 1.93 -9.35
CA GLY A 272 -1.99 2.09 -10.79
C GLY A 272 -2.56 3.44 -11.21
N HIS A 273 -2.09 3.95 -12.34
CA HIS A 273 -2.60 5.17 -12.98
C HIS A 273 -2.17 5.21 -14.46
N ARG A 274 -2.65 6.19 -15.22
CA ARG A 274 -2.02 6.54 -16.49
C ARG A 274 -1.09 7.74 -16.31
N ASP A 275 0.06 7.70 -16.99
CA ASP A 275 0.95 8.84 -17.06
C ASP A 275 0.28 10.02 -17.76
N THR A 276 0.56 11.22 -17.26
CA THR A 276 0.11 12.48 -17.88
C THR A 276 1.05 12.97 -18.97
N ASN A 277 2.16 12.26 -19.24
CA ASN A 277 3.08 12.58 -20.30
C ASN A 277 2.49 12.25 -21.69
N PRO A 278 3.12 12.70 -22.80
CA PRO A 278 2.58 12.47 -24.15
C PRO A 278 2.34 11.00 -24.52
N VAL A 279 3.03 10.06 -23.87
CA VAL A 279 2.88 8.63 -24.12
C VAL A 279 1.62 8.08 -23.44
N ALA A 280 1.18 8.68 -22.33
CA ALA A 280 0.01 8.27 -21.53
C ALA A 280 0.00 6.78 -21.18
N ALA A 281 1.18 6.21 -20.87
CA ALA A 281 1.33 4.80 -20.54
C ALA A 281 0.54 4.43 -19.28
N PRO A 282 -0.20 3.31 -19.27
CA PRO A 282 -0.74 2.76 -18.03
C PRO A 282 0.43 2.30 -17.15
N CYS A 283 0.34 2.57 -15.84
CA CYS A 283 1.38 2.24 -14.89
C CYS A 283 0.84 1.30 -13.81
N ALA A 284 1.63 0.28 -13.46
CA ALA A 284 1.46 -0.51 -12.25
C ALA A 284 2.62 -0.19 -11.29
N LEU A 285 2.28 0.11 -10.02
CA LEU A 285 3.19 0.68 -9.04
C LEU A 285 3.23 -0.17 -7.77
N ASN A 286 4.40 -0.62 -7.37
CA ASN A 286 4.59 -1.34 -6.11
C ASN A 286 5.44 -0.50 -5.14
N TYR A 287 4.77 0.34 -4.34
CA TYR A 287 5.42 1.17 -3.33
C TYR A 287 5.78 0.36 -2.10
N TRP A 288 7.03 0.45 -1.66
CA TRP A 288 7.44 -0.06 -0.35
C TRP A 288 7.77 1.05 0.64
N ARG A 289 8.08 2.24 0.14
CA ARG A 289 8.20 3.49 0.89
C ARG A 289 7.58 4.61 0.07
N SER A 290 6.57 5.28 0.59
CA SER A 290 5.89 6.36 -0.08
C SER A 290 5.80 7.61 0.79
N SER A 291 5.82 8.76 0.14
CA SER A 291 5.60 10.08 0.75
C SER A 291 4.17 10.59 0.57
N HIS A 292 3.35 9.94 -0.24
CA HIS A 292 2.05 10.46 -0.66
C HIS A 292 0.98 10.41 0.43
N TYR A 293 1.05 9.40 1.31
CA TYR A 293 0.05 9.19 2.38
C TYR A 293 0.74 8.99 3.72
N GLY A 294 1.13 10.12 4.34
CA GLY A 294 1.60 10.09 5.70
C GLY A 294 3.05 9.65 5.91
N GLY A 295 3.90 9.90 4.93
CA GLY A 295 5.35 9.95 5.09
C GLY A 295 5.98 8.88 5.95
N ALA A 296 5.87 7.60 5.54
CA ALA A 296 6.69 6.55 6.15
C ALA A 296 8.18 6.90 5.99
N GLU A 297 9.01 6.56 6.97
CA GLU A 297 10.40 6.99 7.02
C GLU A 297 11.39 5.83 6.88
N VAL A 298 12.43 6.07 6.09
CA VAL A 298 13.68 5.32 6.12
C VAL A 298 14.80 6.32 6.36
N ASN A 299 15.24 6.41 7.60
CA ASN A 299 16.42 7.20 7.99
C ASN A 299 17.42 6.25 8.66
N VAL A 300 18.65 6.23 8.16
CA VAL A 300 19.72 5.38 8.68
C VAL A 300 20.83 6.27 9.19
N ALA A 301 21.18 6.13 10.46
CA ALA A 301 22.23 6.93 11.09
C ALA A 301 23.61 6.64 10.48
N ALA A 302 24.48 7.62 10.53
CA ALA A 302 25.89 7.38 10.27
C ALA A 302 26.42 6.32 11.25
N GLY A 303 27.16 5.35 10.76
CA GLY A 303 27.70 4.25 11.59
C GLY A 303 26.72 3.10 11.83
N GLU A 304 25.47 3.21 11.43
CA GLU A 304 24.49 2.14 11.57
C GLU A 304 24.64 1.12 10.42
N HIS A 305 24.76 -0.17 10.76
CA HIS A 305 24.67 -1.25 9.78
C HIS A 305 23.21 -1.63 9.57
N TRP A 306 22.66 -1.29 8.42
CA TRP A 306 21.27 -1.58 8.09
C TRP A 306 21.17 -2.36 6.77
N LYS A 307 20.25 -3.33 6.75
CA LYS A 307 19.93 -4.14 5.57
C LYS A 307 18.43 -4.27 5.43
N LYS A 308 17.98 -4.30 4.17
CA LYS A 308 16.58 -4.60 3.85
C LYS A 308 16.49 -5.28 2.50
N ILE A 309 15.63 -6.30 2.41
CA ILE A 309 15.17 -6.88 1.15
C ILE A 309 13.73 -6.45 0.90
N VAL A 310 13.44 -6.01 -0.32
CA VAL A 310 12.13 -5.62 -0.79
C VAL A 310 11.69 -6.61 -1.87
N GLY A 311 10.64 -7.36 -1.62
CA GLY A 311 10.25 -8.50 -2.44
C GLY A 311 10.81 -9.83 -1.88
N PRO A 312 10.91 -10.89 -2.71
CA PRO A 312 10.50 -10.96 -4.12
C PRO A 312 8.99 -10.80 -4.31
N PHE A 313 8.61 -10.08 -5.35
CA PHE A 313 7.25 -10.05 -5.87
C PHE A 313 7.24 -10.48 -7.34
N PHE A 314 6.09 -10.88 -7.83
CA PHE A 314 5.95 -11.51 -9.13
C PHE A 314 5.28 -10.58 -10.14
N LEU A 315 5.96 -10.29 -11.23
CA LEU A 315 5.41 -9.59 -12.40
C LEU A 315 4.74 -10.65 -13.27
N TYR A 316 3.45 -10.83 -13.07
CA TYR A 316 2.67 -11.90 -13.67
C TYR A 316 2.00 -11.43 -14.96
N VAL A 317 2.08 -12.25 -16.00
CA VAL A 317 1.33 -12.04 -17.23
C VAL A 317 0.44 -13.24 -17.51
N ASN A 318 -0.77 -12.98 -17.98
CA ASN A 318 -1.75 -14.00 -18.29
C ASN A 318 -2.65 -13.62 -19.47
N SER A 319 -3.63 -14.44 -19.76
CA SER A 319 -4.65 -14.17 -20.78
C SER A 319 -5.97 -14.82 -20.40
N GLY A 320 -7.08 -14.26 -20.88
CA GLY A 320 -8.41 -14.77 -20.59
C GLY A 320 -9.46 -14.12 -21.51
N GLU A 321 -10.70 -14.57 -21.41
CA GLU A 321 -11.79 -14.14 -22.29
C GLU A 321 -12.33 -12.72 -21.96
N SER A 322 -12.02 -12.21 -20.78
CA SER A 322 -12.44 -10.88 -20.32
C SER A 322 -11.52 -10.34 -19.23
N PRO A 323 -11.49 -9.02 -18.98
CA PRO A 323 -10.76 -8.42 -17.85
C PRO A 323 -11.07 -9.10 -16.51
N SER A 324 -12.33 -9.39 -16.24
CA SER A 324 -12.74 -10.08 -15.00
C SER A 324 -12.16 -11.49 -14.88
N ALA A 325 -12.15 -12.28 -15.98
CA ALA A 325 -11.54 -13.61 -15.99
C ALA A 325 -10.01 -13.53 -15.81
N ILE A 326 -9.36 -12.59 -16.47
CA ILE A 326 -7.93 -12.31 -16.39
C ILE A 326 -7.55 -11.94 -14.94
N TYR A 327 -8.31 -11.04 -14.30
CA TYR A 327 -8.07 -10.64 -12.91
C TYR A 327 -8.36 -11.76 -11.91
N ALA A 328 -9.42 -12.55 -12.13
CA ALA A 328 -9.71 -13.71 -11.28
C ALA A 328 -8.56 -14.73 -11.28
N ASP A 329 -7.93 -14.96 -12.43
CA ASP A 329 -6.76 -15.83 -12.57
C ASP A 329 -5.55 -15.21 -11.83
N ALA A 330 -5.32 -13.90 -11.91
CA ALA A 330 -4.26 -13.23 -11.16
C ALA A 330 -4.45 -13.37 -9.64
N LYS A 331 -5.69 -13.26 -9.13
CA LYS A 331 -6.01 -13.50 -7.72
C LYS A 331 -5.80 -14.97 -7.31
N ALA A 332 -6.12 -15.92 -8.17
CA ALA A 332 -5.81 -17.32 -7.93
C ALA A 332 -4.30 -17.57 -7.89
N LYS A 333 -3.55 -16.93 -8.78
CA LYS A 333 -2.08 -16.98 -8.79
C LYS A 333 -1.47 -16.37 -7.54
N GLU A 334 -2.00 -15.25 -7.03
CA GLU A 334 -1.57 -14.63 -5.78
C GLU A 334 -1.61 -15.62 -4.61
N LYS A 335 -2.70 -16.37 -4.48
CA LYS A 335 -2.83 -17.38 -3.43
C LYS A 335 -1.75 -18.47 -3.54
N ILE A 336 -1.47 -18.94 -4.75
CA ILE A 336 -0.41 -19.92 -5.01
C ILE A 336 0.96 -19.35 -4.62
N GLU A 337 1.24 -18.10 -4.95
CA GLU A 337 2.52 -17.46 -4.64
C GLU A 337 2.67 -17.19 -3.13
N SER A 338 1.59 -16.79 -2.44
CA SER A 338 1.58 -16.61 -0.99
C SER A 338 1.85 -17.94 -0.24
N ASP A 339 1.34 -19.07 -0.77
CA ASP A 339 1.61 -20.39 -0.20
C ASP A 339 3.07 -20.83 -0.39
N LYS A 340 3.66 -20.54 -1.56
CA LYS A 340 5.06 -20.83 -1.88
C LYS A 340 6.07 -19.99 -1.09
N TRP A 341 5.68 -18.78 -0.72
CA TRP A 341 6.56 -17.87 0.00
C TRP A 341 6.81 -18.35 1.44
N PRO A 342 8.04 -18.20 2.01
CA PRO A 342 9.26 -17.66 1.41
C PRO A 342 9.91 -18.66 0.44
N TYR A 343 10.48 -18.10 -0.63
CA TYR A 343 11.07 -18.89 -1.72
C TYR A 343 12.42 -19.48 -1.33
N ASP A 344 12.65 -20.74 -1.62
CA ASP A 344 13.88 -21.48 -1.31
C ASP A 344 15.05 -21.17 -2.26
N TRP A 345 14.76 -20.57 -3.41
CA TRP A 345 15.75 -20.20 -4.42
C TRP A 345 16.42 -18.83 -4.15
N VAL A 346 15.87 -17.99 -3.28
CA VAL A 346 16.52 -16.73 -2.88
C VAL A 346 17.77 -17.03 -2.05
N LYS A 347 18.93 -16.63 -2.56
CA LYS A 347 20.23 -16.91 -1.95
C LYS A 347 21.05 -15.62 -1.79
N ASN A 348 22.03 -15.69 -0.88
CA ASN A 348 23.00 -14.61 -0.67
C ASN A 348 22.37 -13.25 -0.33
N ALA A 349 21.25 -13.27 0.39
CA ALA A 349 20.54 -12.10 0.88
C ALA A 349 20.13 -12.33 2.35
N ASP A 350 19.84 -11.27 3.08
CA ASP A 350 19.20 -11.39 4.39
C ASP A 350 17.72 -11.77 4.24
N TYR A 351 17.52 -13.06 3.93
CA TYR A 351 16.21 -13.62 3.61
C TYR A 351 16.01 -14.96 4.34
N PRO A 352 15.41 -14.96 5.53
CA PRO A 352 15.15 -16.19 6.27
C PRO A 352 14.23 -17.13 5.48
N LEU A 353 14.65 -18.39 5.35
CA LEU A 353 13.86 -19.44 4.74
C LEU A 353 12.73 -19.90 5.70
N ALA A 354 11.82 -20.74 5.20
CA ALA A 354 10.66 -21.20 5.98
C ALA A 354 11.04 -21.85 7.32
N SER A 355 12.12 -22.61 7.37
CA SER A 355 12.62 -23.26 8.59
C SER A 355 13.23 -22.32 9.61
N GLU A 356 13.59 -21.10 9.19
CA GLU A 356 14.19 -20.06 10.02
C GLU A 356 13.15 -19.07 10.52
N ARG A 357 11.91 -19.16 10.02
CA ARG A 357 10.79 -18.33 10.45
C ARG A 357 9.97 -19.00 11.53
N SER A 358 9.24 -18.24 12.31
CA SER A 358 8.47 -18.71 13.43
C SER A 358 6.99 -18.37 13.32
N VAL A 359 6.20 -18.97 14.19
CA VAL A 359 4.78 -18.70 14.39
C VAL A 359 4.60 -18.05 15.76
N VAL A 360 3.81 -16.97 15.82
CA VAL A 360 3.43 -16.30 17.07
C VAL A 360 1.91 -16.34 17.17
N LYS A 361 1.39 -16.90 18.28
CA LYS A 361 -0.04 -17.02 18.52
C LYS A 361 -0.42 -16.52 19.91
N GLY A 362 -1.71 -16.27 20.12
CA GLY A 362 -2.26 -15.84 21.39
C GLY A 362 -3.76 -15.58 21.31
N GLN A 363 -4.31 -15.04 22.37
CA GLN A 363 -5.72 -14.66 22.45
C GLN A 363 -5.86 -13.29 23.16
N LEU A 364 -6.48 -12.33 22.50
CA LEU A 364 -6.89 -11.08 23.12
C LEU A 364 -8.20 -11.26 23.89
N VAL A 365 -8.30 -10.62 25.05
CA VAL A 365 -9.51 -10.57 25.89
C VAL A 365 -9.86 -9.11 26.12
N LEU A 366 -10.97 -8.68 25.55
CA LEU A 366 -11.43 -7.28 25.68
C LEU A 366 -12.17 -7.07 27.02
N ASN A 367 -11.68 -6.10 27.80
CA ASN A 367 -12.30 -5.64 29.04
C ASN A 367 -12.79 -4.20 28.85
N ASP A 368 -13.94 -4.03 28.23
CA ASP A 368 -14.57 -2.72 28.04
C ASP A 368 -15.95 -2.69 28.71
N PRO A 369 -16.32 -1.63 29.44
CA PRO A 369 -17.65 -1.55 30.12
C PRO A 369 -18.80 -1.44 29.14
N ILE A 370 -18.60 -0.90 27.93
CA ILE A 370 -19.63 -0.63 26.92
C ILE A 370 -19.59 -1.65 25.79
N VAL A 371 -18.43 -1.85 25.18
CA VAL A 371 -18.27 -2.80 24.05
C VAL A 371 -18.27 -4.22 24.61
N LYS A 372 -19.24 -5.00 24.20
CA LYS A 372 -19.43 -6.40 24.61
C LYS A 372 -19.49 -7.31 23.39
N GLY A 373 -19.10 -8.54 23.58
CA GLY A 373 -19.18 -9.59 22.56
C GLY A 373 -17.86 -9.84 21.85
N ASP A 374 -17.97 -10.44 20.69
CA ASP A 374 -16.83 -10.86 19.89
C ASP A 374 -16.14 -9.70 19.18
N PHE A 375 -14.86 -9.89 18.86
CA PHE A 375 -14.10 -8.93 18.07
C PHE A 375 -14.63 -8.84 16.64
N SER A 376 -14.78 -7.61 16.13
CA SER A 376 -15.13 -7.36 14.73
C SER A 376 -13.92 -6.86 13.96
N ASN A 377 -13.52 -7.56 12.91
CA ASN A 377 -12.36 -7.22 12.08
C ASN A 377 -11.08 -7.00 12.90
N LEU A 378 -10.77 -7.93 13.78
CA LEU A 378 -9.57 -7.89 14.61
C LEU A 378 -8.31 -7.96 13.71
N MET A 379 -7.44 -6.97 13.83
CA MET A 379 -6.10 -6.96 13.22
C MET A 379 -5.05 -7.08 14.31
N VAL A 380 -4.09 -7.98 14.09
CA VAL A 380 -2.97 -8.20 15.02
C VAL A 380 -1.67 -8.22 14.25
N GLY A 381 -0.68 -7.47 14.74
CA GLY A 381 0.61 -7.36 14.05
C GLY A 381 1.82 -7.34 14.97
N LEU A 382 2.91 -7.87 14.46
CA LEU A 382 4.25 -7.75 15.02
C LEU A 382 5.03 -6.75 14.19
N THR A 383 5.53 -5.70 14.82
CA THR A 383 6.29 -4.63 14.17
C THR A 383 7.55 -4.33 14.94
N SER A 384 8.49 -3.63 14.34
CA SER A 384 9.63 -3.09 15.06
C SER A 384 9.17 -2.31 16.31
N PRO A 385 9.91 -2.37 17.44
CA PRO A 385 9.68 -1.43 18.54
C PRO A 385 9.76 0.01 18.05
N GLU A 386 8.99 0.90 18.66
CA GLU A 386 9.08 2.33 18.38
C GLU A 386 10.50 2.84 18.60
N TYR A 387 10.94 3.72 17.72
CA TYR A 387 12.26 4.34 17.78
C TYR A 387 12.21 5.82 17.45
N VAL A 388 13.21 6.56 17.88
CA VAL A 388 13.42 7.96 17.47
C VAL A 388 14.09 7.94 16.10
N SER A 389 13.50 8.65 15.15
CA SER A 389 14.09 8.82 13.83
C SER A 389 15.48 9.48 13.95
N PRO A 390 16.52 8.91 13.37
CA PRO A 390 17.87 9.50 13.41
C PRO A 390 18.03 10.70 12.45
N ARG A 391 16.93 11.38 12.11
CA ARG A 391 16.92 12.51 11.17
C ARG A 391 17.88 13.60 11.62
N GLU A 392 18.89 13.89 10.82
CA GLU A 392 19.82 14.97 11.07
C GLU A 392 19.13 16.34 10.98
N ASN A 393 19.51 17.25 11.86
CA ASN A 393 19.02 18.63 11.92
C ASN A 393 17.49 18.76 12.11
N ALA A 394 16.82 17.73 12.63
CA ALA A 394 15.42 17.85 12.99
C ALA A 394 15.24 18.81 14.17
N ALA A 395 14.33 19.79 14.04
CA ALA A 395 14.05 20.72 15.13
C ALA A 395 13.36 20.04 16.32
N THR A 396 12.74 18.88 16.12
CA THR A 396 12.06 18.08 17.14
C THR A 396 12.29 16.60 16.91
N GLU A 397 12.35 15.83 18.00
CA GLU A 397 12.37 14.37 17.91
C GLU A 397 11.09 13.85 17.24
N THR A 398 11.25 12.96 16.29
CA THR A 398 10.14 12.25 15.65
C THR A 398 10.19 10.79 16.07
N ARG A 399 9.14 10.33 16.78
CA ARG A 399 8.95 8.91 17.08
C ARG A 399 8.28 8.21 15.92
N ILE A 400 8.84 7.07 15.57
CA ILE A 400 8.38 6.22 14.48
C ILE A 400 7.73 4.98 15.08
N ASN A 401 6.44 4.84 14.84
CA ASN A 401 5.66 3.64 15.11
C ASN A 401 5.42 2.87 13.81
N TRP A 402 4.70 1.76 13.90
CA TRP A 402 4.42 0.90 12.76
C TRP A 402 3.76 1.61 11.56
N GLN A 403 2.97 2.65 11.77
CA GLN A 403 2.31 3.39 10.68
C GLN A 403 3.29 4.22 9.85
N ARG A 404 4.38 4.65 10.47
CA ARG A 404 5.40 5.50 9.83
C ARG A 404 6.71 4.77 9.56
N ASP A 405 6.79 3.48 9.89
CA ASP A 405 8.01 2.69 9.69
C ASP A 405 8.07 2.09 8.29
N ALA A 406 9.10 2.46 7.53
CA ALA A 406 9.49 1.80 6.29
C ALA A 406 10.90 1.16 6.39
N LYS A 407 11.58 1.33 7.53
CA LYS A 407 12.93 0.83 7.74
C LYS A 407 12.98 -0.67 8.03
N PHE A 408 12.01 -1.17 8.81
CA PHE A 408 11.96 -2.54 9.29
C PHE A 408 10.83 -3.34 8.64
N TYR A 409 10.59 -4.56 9.13
CA TYR A 409 9.57 -5.48 8.64
C TYR A 409 8.38 -5.53 9.58
N GLN A 410 7.20 -5.81 9.02
CA GLN A 410 5.94 -5.91 9.76
C GLN A 410 5.19 -7.18 9.35
N PHE A 411 4.54 -7.83 10.30
CA PHE A 411 3.80 -9.07 10.08
C PHE A 411 2.40 -8.92 10.65
N TRP A 412 1.40 -8.86 9.79
CA TRP A 412 0.02 -8.64 10.17
C TRP A 412 -0.88 -9.81 9.79
N THR A 413 -1.87 -10.10 10.63
CA THR A 413 -2.89 -11.12 10.42
C THR A 413 -4.26 -10.62 10.86
N LYS A 414 -5.32 -11.19 10.30
CA LYS A 414 -6.66 -11.07 10.85
C LYS A 414 -6.81 -12.06 12.00
N GLY A 415 -7.28 -11.59 13.15
CA GLY A 415 -7.68 -12.43 14.26
C GLY A 415 -9.11 -12.96 14.11
N ASN A 416 -9.46 -13.93 14.92
CA ASN A 416 -10.80 -14.50 14.98
C ASN A 416 -11.71 -13.66 15.89
N ALA A 417 -13.02 -13.87 15.78
CA ALA A 417 -14.02 -13.18 16.58
C ALA A 417 -13.85 -13.44 18.09
N ASP A 418 -13.36 -14.60 18.49
CA ASP A 418 -13.07 -14.96 19.89
C ASP A 418 -11.73 -14.36 20.42
N GLY A 419 -11.06 -13.53 19.63
CA GLY A 419 -9.78 -12.89 19.95
C GLY A 419 -8.54 -13.75 19.70
N THR A 420 -8.69 -15.01 19.27
CA THR A 420 -7.53 -15.83 18.91
C THR A 420 -6.86 -15.36 17.64
N PHE A 421 -5.52 -15.44 17.57
CA PHE A 421 -4.76 -15.05 16.40
C PHE A 421 -3.52 -15.95 16.22
N GLU A 422 -3.06 -16.02 14.97
CA GLU A 422 -1.81 -16.64 14.59
C GLU A 422 -1.10 -15.79 13.51
N ILE A 423 0.12 -15.37 13.79
CA ILE A 423 1.00 -14.68 12.86
C ILE A 423 2.07 -15.68 12.42
N SER A 424 1.99 -16.14 11.19
CA SER A 424 2.88 -17.14 10.63
C SER A 424 4.07 -16.50 9.89
N LYS A 425 5.11 -17.29 9.65
CA LYS A 425 6.28 -16.93 8.82
C LYS A 425 7.03 -15.66 9.31
N VAL A 426 7.02 -15.39 10.63
CA VAL A 426 7.68 -14.25 11.25
C VAL A 426 9.20 -14.43 11.23
N ARG A 427 9.94 -13.42 10.77
CA ARG A 427 11.42 -13.39 10.81
C ARG A 427 11.90 -13.35 12.27
N PRO A 428 13.08 -13.93 12.60
CA PRO A 428 13.70 -13.72 13.89
C PRO A 428 13.95 -12.23 14.15
N GLY A 429 13.69 -11.79 15.39
CA GLY A 429 13.85 -10.38 15.74
C GLY A 429 13.19 -9.99 17.04
N LYS A 430 13.26 -8.70 17.37
CA LYS A 430 12.56 -8.09 18.50
C LYS A 430 11.37 -7.30 17.99
N TYR A 431 10.22 -7.48 18.62
CA TYR A 431 8.97 -6.90 18.15
C TYR A 431 8.14 -6.31 19.28
N THR A 432 7.23 -5.43 18.86
CA THR A 432 6.04 -5.01 19.61
C THR A 432 4.82 -5.58 18.91
N LEU A 433 3.94 -6.21 19.68
CA LEU A 433 2.61 -6.64 19.22
C LEU A 433 1.66 -5.46 19.32
N TYR A 434 0.98 -5.18 18.24
CA TYR A 434 -0.15 -4.25 18.18
C TYR A 434 -1.42 -5.00 17.80
N ALA A 435 -2.55 -4.52 18.30
CA ALA A 435 -3.85 -5.00 17.83
C ALA A 435 -4.89 -3.90 17.89
N PHE A 436 -5.82 -3.93 16.94
CA PHE A 436 -6.99 -3.06 16.91
C PHE A 436 -8.18 -3.80 16.29
N THR A 437 -9.39 -3.32 16.58
CA THR A 437 -10.63 -3.95 16.12
C THR A 437 -11.70 -2.87 15.91
N ASN A 438 -12.64 -3.13 15.03
CA ASN A 438 -13.75 -2.22 14.81
C ASN A 438 -14.62 -2.11 16.09
N GLY A 439 -15.14 -0.92 16.36
CA GLY A 439 -15.98 -0.64 17.52
C GLY A 439 -15.21 -0.33 18.82
N VAL A 440 -13.88 -0.44 18.83
CA VAL A 440 -13.05 -0.14 20.01
C VAL A 440 -12.09 1.00 19.70
N LEU A 441 -12.23 2.11 20.41
CA LEU A 441 -11.30 3.23 20.30
C LEU A 441 -9.96 2.87 20.96
N GLY A 442 -8.87 3.08 20.24
CA GLY A 442 -7.52 2.79 20.70
C GLY A 442 -6.90 1.55 20.06
N GLU A 443 -5.76 1.17 20.58
CA GLU A 443 -5.05 -0.05 20.19
C GLU A 443 -4.43 -0.76 21.39
N PHE A 444 -4.31 -2.07 21.28
CA PHE A 444 -3.56 -2.88 22.23
C PHE A 444 -2.08 -2.85 21.86
N GLN A 445 -1.21 -2.81 22.85
CA GLN A 445 0.24 -2.85 22.68
C GLN A 445 0.89 -3.79 23.70
N LYS A 446 1.82 -4.64 23.23
CA LYS A 446 2.69 -5.45 24.08
C LYS A 446 4.10 -5.44 23.53
N THR A 447 5.02 -4.87 24.29
CA THR A 447 6.44 -4.74 23.94
C THR A 447 7.25 -5.99 24.27
N ASN A 448 8.53 -6.01 23.84
CA ASN A 448 9.53 -6.99 24.21
C ASN A 448 9.24 -8.43 23.81
N ILE A 449 8.64 -8.62 22.64
CA ILE A 449 8.45 -9.95 22.05
C ILE A 449 9.72 -10.30 21.27
N VAL A 450 10.39 -11.38 21.67
CA VAL A 450 11.60 -11.89 21.00
C VAL A 450 11.22 -13.15 20.23
N VAL A 451 11.37 -13.09 18.90
CA VAL A 451 11.15 -14.23 18.01
C VAL A 451 12.50 -14.83 17.64
N GLU A 452 12.70 -16.11 17.98
CA GLU A 452 13.88 -16.88 17.62
C GLU A 452 13.62 -17.75 16.40
N ALA A 453 14.66 -18.05 15.63
CA ALA A 453 14.56 -18.84 14.41
C ALA A 453 13.95 -20.23 14.69
N GLY A 454 12.88 -20.56 13.96
CA GLY A 454 12.20 -21.85 14.01
C GLY A 454 11.51 -22.19 15.35
N LYS A 455 11.40 -21.23 16.29
CA LYS A 455 10.78 -21.48 17.60
C LYS A 455 9.41 -20.82 17.70
N PRO A 456 8.31 -21.58 17.67
CA PRO A 456 6.96 -21.04 17.88
C PRO A 456 6.79 -20.42 19.26
N ILE A 457 5.96 -19.37 19.35
CA ILE A 457 5.65 -18.64 20.58
C ILE A 457 4.15 -18.67 20.79
N ASP A 458 3.73 -19.04 22.01
CA ASP A 458 2.37 -18.85 22.48
C ASP A 458 2.35 -17.77 23.57
N LEU A 459 1.71 -16.63 23.29
CA LEU A 459 1.60 -15.50 24.20
C LEU A 459 0.48 -15.68 25.24
N GLY A 460 -0.32 -16.74 25.12
CA GLY A 460 -1.46 -17.00 25.99
C GLY A 460 -2.56 -15.93 25.88
N LYS A 461 -3.27 -15.70 26.98
CA LYS A 461 -4.32 -14.66 27.07
C LYS A 461 -3.71 -13.30 27.35
N LEU A 462 -4.11 -12.31 26.56
CA LEU A 462 -3.67 -10.92 26.63
C LEU A 462 -4.89 -10.02 26.93
N ASN A 463 -4.92 -9.45 28.13
CA ASN A 463 -6.01 -8.58 28.53
C ASN A 463 -5.85 -7.17 27.92
N TRP A 464 -6.89 -6.70 27.25
CA TRP A 464 -6.98 -5.36 26.66
C TRP A 464 -8.08 -4.56 27.32
N THR A 465 -7.71 -3.48 28.01
CA THR A 465 -8.63 -2.53 28.61
C THR A 465 -8.49 -1.18 27.92
N PRO A 466 -9.41 -0.80 27.03
CA PRO A 466 -9.38 0.49 26.35
C PRO A 466 -9.50 1.65 27.36
N VAL A 467 -8.82 2.76 27.06
CA VAL A 467 -8.86 3.96 27.89
C VAL A 467 -10.23 4.61 27.81
N ARG A 468 -10.76 5.02 28.99
CA ARG A 468 -11.96 5.85 29.12
C ARG A 468 -11.69 7.01 30.07
N LYS A 469 -12.26 8.18 29.75
CA LYS A 469 -12.09 9.43 30.49
C LYS A 469 -13.35 9.80 31.32
N GLY A 470 -14.27 8.86 31.45
CA GLY A 470 -15.52 9.05 32.18
C GLY A 470 -16.70 8.34 31.52
N ARG A 471 -17.91 8.74 31.90
CA ARG A 471 -19.13 8.22 31.29
C ARG A 471 -19.33 8.78 29.89
N GLN A 472 -19.51 7.92 28.91
CA GLN A 472 -19.83 8.33 27.55
C GLN A 472 -21.21 8.99 27.50
N LEU A 473 -21.27 10.20 26.93
CA LEU A 473 -22.50 10.91 26.68
C LEU A 473 -23.08 10.57 25.31
N TRP A 474 -22.24 10.62 24.30
CA TRP A 474 -22.59 10.28 22.91
C TRP A 474 -21.33 9.97 22.09
N ASP A 475 -21.56 9.44 20.90
CA ASP A 475 -20.53 9.21 19.89
C ASP A 475 -21.07 9.38 18.46
N ILE A 476 -20.15 9.50 17.50
CA ILE A 476 -20.41 9.61 16.06
C ILE A 476 -19.35 8.78 15.32
N GLY A 477 -19.79 7.93 14.38
CA GLY A 477 -18.92 7.04 13.61
C GLY A 477 -18.67 5.70 14.28
N ILE A 478 -17.79 4.91 13.71
CA ILE A 478 -17.36 3.60 14.21
C ILE A 478 -15.83 3.60 14.22
N PRO A 479 -15.18 3.44 15.39
CA PRO A 479 -13.70 3.39 15.37
C PRO A 479 -13.23 2.15 14.62
N ASN A 480 -12.88 2.34 13.34
CA ASN A 480 -12.48 1.30 12.40
C ASN A 480 -11.27 1.69 11.54
N ARG A 481 -10.70 2.88 11.83
CA ARG A 481 -9.51 3.48 11.19
C ARG A 481 -9.71 3.99 9.76
N ASN A 482 -10.95 4.21 9.37
CA ASN A 482 -11.29 4.85 8.10
C ASN A 482 -12.63 5.58 8.21
N ALA A 483 -13.00 6.31 7.17
CA ALA A 483 -14.24 7.08 7.13
C ALA A 483 -15.27 6.49 6.15
N SER A 484 -15.19 5.20 5.83
CA SER A 484 -16.04 4.58 4.80
C SER A 484 -17.54 4.58 5.14
N GLU A 485 -17.89 4.63 6.42
CA GLU A 485 -19.27 4.66 6.91
C GLU A 485 -19.94 6.02 6.80
N PHE A 486 -19.18 7.09 6.63
CA PHE A 486 -19.72 8.45 6.58
C PHE A 486 -20.34 8.79 5.23
N PHE A 487 -21.23 9.80 5.25
CA PHE A 487 -21.94 10.26 4.06
C PHE A 487 -20.97 10.65 2.93
N LYS A 488 -21.25 10.14 1.74
CA LYS A 488 -20.46 10.40 0.52
C LYS A 488 -19.02 9.83 0.50
N ALA A 489 -18.64 8.98 1.44
CA ALA A 489 -17.32 8.36 1.41
C ALA A 489 -17.09 7.48 0.17
N SER A 490 -18.14 6.92 -0.43
CA SER A 490 -18.07 6.15 -1.68
C SER A 490 -17.70 6.99 -2.91
N GLU A 491 -17.96 8.29 -2.89
CA GLU A 491 -17.63 9.21 -3.99
C GLU A 491 -16.11 9.34 -4.21
N ARG A 492 -15.29 8.93 -3.26
CA ARG A 492 -13.83 8.93 -3.38
C ARG A 492 -13.30 8.18 -4.61
N SER A 493 -14.06 7.23 -5.11
CA SER A 493 -13.71 6.45 -6.31
C SER A 493 -14.16 7.10 -7.62
N ASP A 494 -14.87 8.22 -7.55
CA ASP A 494 -15.23 9.01 -8.74
C ASP A 494 -13.98 9.70 -9.29
N PRO A 495 -13.53 9.39 -10.51
CA PRO A 495 -12.35 10.01 -11.10
C PRO A 495 -12.52 11.53 -11.33
N GLU A 496 -13.74 12.04 -11.32
CA GLU A 496 -14.04 13.46 -11.50
C GLU A 496 -14.38 14.19 -10.20
N ILE A 497 -14.16 13.58 -9.03
CA ILE A 497 -14.54 14.16 -7.74
C ILE A 497 -13.95 15.55 -7.52
N SER A 498 -12.73 15.79 -8.00
CA SER A 498 -12.08 17.10 -7.89
C SER A 498 -12.84 18.23 -8.62
N LEU A 499 -13.56 17.89 -9.70
CA LEU A 499 -14.35 18.83 -10.48
C LEU A 499 -15.72 19.12 -9.84
N LYS A 500 -16.13 18.32 -8.86
CA LYS A 500 -17.43 18.39 -8.19
C LYS A 500 -17.36 19.08 -6.82
N TYR A 501 -16.23 19.70 -6.48
CA TYR A 501 -16.03 20.27 -5.14
C TYR A 501 -17.21 21.18 -4.70
N ALA A 502 -17.53 22.22 -5.46
CA ALA A 502 -18.55 23.21 -5.09
C ALA A 502 -19.97 22.64 -5.02
N THR A 503 -20.26 21.51 -5.66
CA THR A 503 -21.58 20.89 -5.69
C THR A 503 -21.72 19.70 -4.74
N LEU A 504 -20.60 19.06 -4.41
CA LEU A 504 -20.59 17.85 -3.58
C LEU A 504 -20.33 18.16 -2.11
N PHE A 505 -19.39 19.06 -1.81
CA PHE A 505 -18.95 19.34 -0.45
C PHE A 505 -19.91 20.32 0.25
N PRO A 506 -20.33 20.04 1.50
CA PRO A 506 -21.31 20.85 2.20
C PRO A 506 -20.73 22.18 2.68
N GLU A 507 -21.60 23.17 2.79
CA GLU A 507 -21.27 24.45 3.43
C GLU A 507 -21.03 24.30 4.93
N ASP A 508 -22.02 23.73 5.61
CA ASP A 508 -22.04 23.47 7.04
C ASP A 508 -22.78 22.15 7.29
N VAL A 509 -22.45 21.48 8.40
CA VAL A 509 -23.14 20.25 8.82
C VAL A 509 -23.79 20.47 10.18
N THR A 510 -25.05 20.03 10.32
CA THR A 510 -25.71 19.95 11.60
C THR A 510 -26.12 18.50 11.87
N TYR A 511 -25.60 17.94 12.95
CA TYR A 511 -25.84 16.57 13.37
C TYR A 511 -26.51 16.55 14.74
N THR A 512 -27.65 15.90 14.86
CA THR A 512 -28.42 15.82 16.14
C THR A 512 -28.31 14.41 16.70
N ILE A 513 -27.70 14.27 17.86
CA ILE A 513 -27.56 13.00 18.57
C ILE A 513 -28.94 12.37 18.79
N GLY A 514 -29.07 11.09 18.44
CA GLY A 514 -30.31 10.33 18.57
C GLY A 514 -31.36 10.58 17.47
N LYS A 515 -31.06 11.47 16.49
CA LYS A 515 -31.92 11.74 15.33
C LYS A 515 -31.22 11.60 14.00
N SER A 516 -30.02 12.15 13.88
CA SER A 516 -29.20 12.09 12.66
C SER A 516 -28.50 10.74 12.53
N ASP A 517 -28.19 10.40 11.28
CA ASP A 517 -27.49 9.18 10.89
C ASP A 517 -26.17 9.59 10.18
N PHE A 518 -25.02 9.21 10.72
CA PHE A 518 -23.73 9.63 10.19
C PHE A 518 -23.52 9.17 8.73
N SER A 519 -24.16 8.09 8.30
CA SER A 519 -24.10 7.64 6.90
C SER A 519 -24.87 8.54 5.91
N LYS A 520 -25.63 9.51 6.40
CA LYS A 520 -26.46 10.45 5.60
C LYS A 520 -26.21 11.91 5.93
N ASP A 521 -25.85 12.20 7.19
CA ASP A 521 -25.85 13.56 7.73
C ASP A 521 -24.46 14.06 8.13
N TRP A 522 -23.42 13.18 8.07
CA TRP A 522 -22.04 13.55 8.37
C TRP A 522 -21.15 13.33 7.14
N PHE A 523 -20.83 14.41 6.43
CA PHE A 523 -19.98 14.32 5.24
C PHE A 523 -18.56 13.88 5.62
N TYR A 524 -17.96 12.94 4.86
CA TYR A 524 -16.74 12.24 5.25
C TYR A 524 -15.48 13.12 5.33
N GLN A 525 -15.42 14.22 4.57
CA GLN A 525 -14.31 15.19 4.64
C GLN A 525 -14.82 16.55 5.15
N HIS A 526 -14.25 17.02 6.24
CA HIS A 526 -14.51 18.34 6.79
C HIS A 526 -13.46 19.32 6.29
N VAL A 527 -13.79 20.12 5.29
CA VAL A 527 -12.88 21.01 4.54
C VAL A 527 -13.44 22.46 4.50
N PRO A 528 -12.58 23.47 4.29
CA PRO A 528 -13.04 24.84 4.06
C PRO A 528 -13.95 24.92 2.84
N HIS A 529 -15.12 25.56 2.96
CA HIS A 529 -16.11 25.62 1.89
C HIS A 529 -15.89 26.84 0.99
N ASN A 530 -16.02 26.65 -0.33
CA ASN A 530 -16.02 27.71 -1.34
C ASN A 530 -17.21 27.48 -2.29
N THR A 531 -18.02 28.52 -2.48
CA THR A 531 -19.22 28.47 -3.32
C THR A 531 -18.95 28.72 -4.80
N ASP A 532 -17.74 29.10 -5.17
CA ASP A 532 -17.37 29.30 -6.58
C ASP A 532 -17.40 27.95 -7.30
N PRO A 533 -18.26 27.78 -8.33
CA PRO A 533 -18.34 26.54 -9.10
C PRO A 533 -17.04 26.21 -9.84
N GLU A 534 -16.17 27.19 -10.05
CA GLU A 534 -14.84 27.00 -10.64
C GLU A 534 -13.78 26.63 -9.60
N ALA A 535 -14.15 26.62 -8.31
CA ALA A 535 -13.26 26.16 -7.25
C ALA A 535 -13.02 24.65 -7.41
N GLN A 536 -11.85 24.30 -7.87
CA GLN A 536 -11.45 22.93 -8.13
C GLN A 536 -10.37 22.48 -7.14
N TYR A 537 -10.43 21.23 -6.84
CA TYR A 537 -9.39 20.53 -6.11
C TYR A 537 -8.22 20.25 -7.08
N ALA A 538 -7.33 21.23 -7.26
CA ALA A 538 -6.16 21.05 -8.12
C ALA A 538 -4.94 20.60 -7.30
N PRO A 539 -4.62 19.30 -7.23
CA PRO A 539 -3.54 18.80 -6.38
C PRO A 539 -2.15 19.27 -6.81
N PHE A 540 -1.92 19.56 -8.10
CA PHE A 540 -0.56 19.82 -8.61
C PHE A 540 -0.31 21.16 -9.32
N TYR A 541 -1.28 21.75 -10.03
CA TYR A 541 -0.98 22.78 -11.03
C TYR A 541 -1.82 24.05 -10.96
N GLY A 542 -2.58 24.31 -9.90
CA GLY A 542 -3.51 25.41 -9.87
C GLY A 542 -3.40 26.35 -8.68
N ILE A 543 -3.96 27.54 -8.83
CA ILE A 543 -4.28 28.43 -7.72
C ILE A 543 -5.23 27.68 -6.81
N ARG A 544 -4.78 27.38 -5.60
CA ARG A 544 -5.62 26.73 -4.60
C ARG A 544 -6.68 27.72 -4.16
N ALA A 545 -7.93 27.45 -4.53
CA ALA A 545 -9.05 28.24 -4.04
C ALA A 545 -9.06 28.21 -2.50
N VAL A 546 -9.35 29.36 -1.89
CA VAL A 546 -9.46 29.51 -0.44
C VAL A 546 -10.94 29.37 -0.07
N GLY A 547 -11.24 28.51 0.86
CA GLY A 547 -12.56 28.34 1.43
C GLY A 547 -12.69 29.02 2.79
N ARG A 548 -13.90 29.44 3.14
CA ARG A 548 -14.21 29.99 4.45
C ARG A 548 -14.09 28.94 5.56
N ALA A 549 -13.97 29.40 6.79
CA ALA A 549 -14.11 28.54 7.96
C ALA A 549 -15.47 27.81 7.93
N THR A 550 -15.42 26.50 8.18
CA THR A 550 -16.59 25.62 8.03
C THR A 550 -16.90 24.90 9.35
N PRO A 551 -18.07 25.13 9.96
CA PRO A 551 -18.47 24.45 11.18
C PRO A 551 -19.22 23.14 10.90
N TYR A 552 -18.87 22.08 11.65
CA TYR A 552 -19.71 20.91 11.88
C TYR A 552 -20.30 21.02 13.27
N THR A 553 -21.62 21.11 13.38
CA THR A 553 -22.34 21.36 14.62
C THR A 553 -23.04 20.09 15.12
N VAL A 554 -22.70 19.66 16.33
CA VAL A 554 -23.36 18.54 17.02
C VAL A 554 -24.36 19.10 18.05
N LEU A 555 -25.62 18.75 17.90
CA LEU A 555 -26.70 19.09 18.86
C LEU A 555 -27.02 17.86 19.73
N PHE A 556 -27.10 18.05 21.02
CA PHE A 556 -27.42 16.98 21.97
C PHE A 556 -28.10 17.51 23.21
N ASP A 557 -28.95 16.68 23.84
CA ASP A 557 -29.69 17.03 25.05
C ASP A 557 -29.06 16.39 26.29
N LEU A 558 -29.01 17.15 27.38
CA LEU A 558 -28.64 16.64 28.69
C LEU A 558 -29.81 16.74 29.66
N PRO A 559 -30.05 15.72 30.51
CA PRO A 559 -31.16 15.70 31.45
C PRO A 559 -30.96 16.66 32.63
N ALA A 560 -29.74 17.08 32.90
CA ALA A 560 -29.35 18.01 33.96
C ALA A 560 -28.07 18.73 33.57
N ALA A 561 -27.80 19.89 34.18
CA ALA A 561 -26.54 20.60 34.00
C ALA A 561 -25.38 19.76 34.58
N PRO A 562 -24.37 19.40 33.78
CA PRO A 562 -23.27 18.55 34.22
C PRO A 562 -22.28 19.33 35.09
N LYS A 563 -21.47 18.61 35.87
CA LYS A 563 -20.34 19.12 36.66
C LYS A 563 -19.08 18.33 36.30
N GLY A 564 -17.92 18.86 36.72
CA GLY A 564 -16.64 18.21 36.50
C GLY A 564 -16.04 18.55 35.15
N ASN A 565 -15.34 17.59 34.55
CA ASN A 565 -14.61 17.78 33.28
C ASN A 565 -15.23 16.94 32.17
N ALA A 566 -15.35 17.54 30.98
CA ALA A 566 -15.75 16.85 29.78
C ALA A 566 -14.51 16.65 28.87
N THR A 567 -14.43 15.47 28.29
CA THR A 567 -13.36 15.14 27.31
C THR A 567 -13.98 14.75 25.97
N LEU A 568 -13.71 15.56 24.98
CA LEU A 568 -14.04 15.25 23.58
C LEU A 568 -12.86 14.50 22.96
N ARG A 569 -13.07 13.22 22.66
CA ARG A 569 -12.04 12.36 22.06
C ARG A 569 -12.28 12.16 20.58
N PHE A 570 -11.20 12.21 19.84
CA PHE A 570 -11.20 12.04 18.39
C PHE A 570 -10.30 10.87 18.00
N ALA A 571 -10.80 9.99 17.15
CA ALA A 571 -9.98 9.20 16.28
C ALA A 571 -9.94 9.88 14.90
N ILE A 572 -8.75 10.11 14.39
CA ILE A 572 -8.48 10.84 13.16
C ILE A 572 -7.86 9.85 12.18
N CYS A 573 -8.38 9.81 10.96
CA CYS A 573 -7.87 8.95 9.89
C CYS A 573 -7.37 9.73 8.67
N GLY A 574 -7.29 11.06 8.78
CA GLY A 574 -6.67 11.92 7.76
C GLY A 574 -6.75 13.39 8.12
N THR A 575 -5.69 14.15 7.83
CA THR A 575 -5.70 15.61 8.00
C THR A 575 -4.66 16.31 7.15
N SER A 576 -5.00 17.55 6.76
CA SER A 576 -4.07 18.53 6.22
C SER A 576 -4.21 19.90 6.89
N THR A 577 -5.21 20.08 7.77
CA THR A 577 -5.34 21.29 8.59
C THR A 577 -4.35 21.29 9.76
N ARG A 578 -4.03 22.48 10.27
CA ARG A 578 -3.14 22.64 11.42
C ARG A 578 -3.89 22.48 12.75
N TYR A 579 -5.17 22.85 12.76
CA TYR A 579 -6.02 22.78 13.96
C TYR A 579 -7.51 22.78 13.58
N VAL A 580 -8.33 22.43 14.55
CA VAL A 580 -9.80 22.56 14.51
C VAL A 580 -10.23 23.23 15.83
N ASP A 581 -10.95 24.34 15.75
CA ASP A 581 -11.49 25.00 16.95
C ASP A 581 -12.71 24.27 17.46
N VAL A 582 -12.83 24.20 18.80
CA VAL A 582 -13.96 23.58 19.48
C VAL A 582 -14.71 24.64 20.29
N GLU A 583 -16.00 24.78 20.02
CA GLU A 583 -16.90 25.64 20.79
C GLU A 583 -18.04 24.83 21.41
N VAL A 584 -18.44 25.21 22.61
CA VAL A 584 -19.63 24.66 23.30
C VAL A 584 -20.58 25.82 23.65
N ASN A 585 -21.83 25.76 23.18
CA ASN A 585 -22.83 26.79 23.37
C ASN A 585 -22.34 28.21 23.01
N GLY A 586 -21.55 28.33 21.92
CA GLY A 586 -20.99 29.59 21.43
C GLY A 586 -19.82 30.14 22.25
N LYS A 587 -19.25 29.35 23.15
CA LYS A 587 -18.06 29.71 23.93
C LYS A 587 -16.90 28.80 23.53
N PRO A 588 -15.67 29.33 23.40
CA PRO A 588 -14.48 28.52 23.15
C PRO A 588 -14.31 27.42 24.22
N ALA A 589 -14.16 26.20 23.81
CA ALA A 589 -13.91 25.03 24.66
C ALA A 589 -12.50 24.46 24.52
N GLY A 590 -11.77 24.88 23.48
CA GLY A 590 -10.41 24.45 23.23
C GLY A 590 -10.10 24.34 21.73
N GLN A 591 -8.97 23.72 21.43
CA GLN A 591 -8.51 23.55 20.05
C GLN A 591 -7.87 22.16 19.89
N LEU A 592 -8.32 21.45 18.89
CA LEU A 592 -7.67 20.23 18.43
C LEU A 592 -6.43 20.63 17.62
N SER A 593 -5.25 20.38 18.15
CA SER A 593 -3.99 20.85 17.57
C SER A 593 -2.90 19.76 17.56
N GLY A 594 -1.72 20.08 17.04
CA GLY A 594 -0.64 19.11 16.89
C GLY A 594 -1.01 17.99 15.91
N LEU A 595 -1.68 18.36 14.84
CA LEU A 595 -2.16 17.45 13.80
C LEU A 595 -1.03 17.08 12.83
N VAL A 596 -1.10 15.87 12.30
CA VAL A 596 -0.09 15.33 11.37
C VAL A 596 -0.67 15.35 9.96
N SER A 597 -0.15 16.23 9.10
CA SER A 597 -0.56 16.25 7.69
C SER A 597 -0.11 14.98 6.98
N ASP A 598 -1.01 14.36 6.23
CA ASP A 598 -0.78 13.06 5.58
C ASP A 598 -1.20 13.00 4.09
N GLY A 599 -1.64 14.06 3.51
CA GLY A 599 -2.02 14.12 2.09
C GLY A 599 -3.33 13.42 1.72
N VAL A 600 -4.02 12.76 2.64
CA VAL A 600 -5.26 12.01 2.34
C VAL A 600 -6.38 12.92 1.86
N ILE A 601 -6.51 14.10 2.44
CA ILE A 601 -7.51 15.09 2.00
C ILE A 601 -7.28 15.47 0.54
N SER A 602 -6.03 15.78 0.17
CA SER A 602 -5.69 16.19 -1.20
C SER A 602 -5.89 15.07 -2.23
N ASN A 603 -5.97 13.83 -1.79
CA ASN A 603 -6.07 12.66 -2.63
C ASN A 603 -7.43 11.97 -2.53
N HIS A 604 -8.43 12.66 -1.97
CA HIS A 604 -9.80 12.18 -1.80
C HIS A 604 -9.93 10.82 -1.09
N GLY A 605 -8.90 10.45 -0.30
CA GLY A 605 -8.91 9.20 0.46
C GLY A 605 -9.90 9.22 1.63
N ILE A 606 -10.06 8.06 2.27
CA ILE A 606 -10.88 7.87 3.47
C ILE A 606 -10.06 7.45 4.68
N GLN A 607 -8.79 7.19 4.51
CA GLN A 607 -7.87 6.81 5.59
C GLN A 607 -6.42 7.17 5.26
N GLY A 608 -5.64 7.47 6.30
CA GLY A 608 -4.24 7.81 6.25
C GLY A 608 -3.55 7.42 7.56
N ILE A 609 -2.77 8.32 8.15
CA ILE A 609 -2.23 8.09 9.49
C ILE A 609 -3.37 8.19 10.50
N TRP A 610 -3.59 7.10 11.23
CA TRP A 610 -4.55 7.07 12.31
C TRP A 610 -3.89 7.45 13.64
N TYR A 611 -4.55 8.32 14.41
CA TYR A 611 -4.11 8.69 15.75
C TYR A 611 -5.27 9.28 16.57
N GLU A 612 -5.11 9.27 17.88
CA GLU A 612 -6.08 9.86 18.80
C GLU A 612 -5.66 11.26 19.23
N LYS A 613 -6.64 12.10 19.45
CA LYS A 613 -6.52 13.41 20.07
C LYS A 613 -7.69 13.65 21.04
N GLU A 614 -7.48 14.54 21.96
CA GLU A 614 -8.52 14.92 22.92
C GLU A 614 -8.52 16.42 23.18
N VAL A 615 -9.69 16.96 23.49
CA VAL A 615 -9.91 18.33 23.97
C VAL A 615 -10.68 18.22 25.29
N GLU A 616 -10.07 18.65 26.38
CA GLU A 616 -10.67 18.68 27.70
C GLU A 616 -11.24 20.10 27.98
N PHE A 617 -12.43 20.17 28.56
CA PHE A 617 -13.07 21.44 28.92
C PHE A 617 -13.94 21.31 30.16
N ASP A 618 -14.19 22.45 30.84
CA ASP A 618 -15.08 22.50 31.98
C ASP A 618 -16.52 22.14 31.56
N ALA A 619 -17.12 21.14 32.21
CA ALA A 619 -18.47 20.70 31.94
C ALA A 619 -19.53 21.80 32.17
N ALA A 620 -19.20 22.85 32.92
CA ALA A 620 -20.07 24.04 33.11
C ALA A 620 -20.30 24.84 31.80
N LEU A 621 -19.60 24.59 30.74
CA LEU A 621 -19.93 25.12 29.41
C LEU A 621 -21.21 24.50 28.84
N MET A 622 -21.58 23.31 29.30
CA MET A 622 -22.82 22.61 28.95
C MET A 622 -23.94 22.96 29.96
N LYS A 623 -25.18 22.72 29.57
CA LYS A 623 -26.37 23.04 30.36
C LYS A 623 -27.41 21.91 30.28
N GLU A 624 -28.41 21.96 31.16
CA GLU A 624 -29.63 21.16 31.02
C GLU A 624 -30.36 21.52 29.71
N GLY A 625 -30.96 20.52 29.06
CA GLY A 625 -31.60 20.66 27.75
C GLY A 625 -30.60 20.64 26.59
N THR A 626 -30.94 21.33 25.53
CA THR A 626 -30.18 21.28 24.27
C THR A 626 -28.86 22.05 24.35
N ASN A 627 -27.79 21.35 23.96
CA ASN A 627 -26.43 21.86 23.82
C ASN A 627 -25.99 21.83 22.34
N SER A 628 -25.07 22.72 22.02
CA SER A 628 -24.44 22.82 20.72
C SER A 628 -22.91 22.72 20.88
N LEU A 629 -22.28 21.76 20.21
CA LEU A 629 -20.83 21.65 20.09
C LEU A 629 -20.46 21.87 18.64
N LYS A 630 -19.53 22.79 18.40
CA LYS A 630 -19.03 23.06 17.04
C LYS A 630 -17.58 22.64 16.89
N LEU A 631 -17.29 21.97 15.79
CA LEU A 631 -15.95 21.71 15.27
C LEU A 631 -15.75 22.63 14.07
N ILE A 632 -14.74 23.50 14.08
CA ILE A 632 -14.57 24.54 13.07
C ILE A 632 -13.20 24.37 12.41
N VAL A 633 -13.21 23.90 11.16
CA VAL A 633 -12.02 23.95 10.30
C VAL A 633 -11.79 25.40 9.87
N PRO A 634 -10.57 25.96 10.02
CA PRO A 634 -10.33 27.38 9.76
C PRO A 634 -10.38 27.70 8.25
N GLU A 635 -10.49 28.99 7.95
CA GLU A 635 -10.26 29.51 6.59
C GLU A 635 -8.88 29.07 6.09
N ALA A 636 -8.85 28.40 4.95
CA ALA A 636 -7.64 27.82 4.36
C ALA A 636 -7.89 27.42 2.90
N PRO A 637 -6.85 27.00 2.15
CA PRO A 637 -7.07 26.32 0.89
C PRO A 637 -8.05 25.15 1.03
N ILE A 638 -8.93 24.96 0.03
CA ILE A 638 -10.03 23.97 0.06
C ILE A 638 -9.57 22.52 0.26
N ASN A 639 -8.30 22.22 0.06
CA ASN A 639 -7.71 20.91 0.35
C ASN A 639 -7.10 20.81 1.76
N ASN A 640 -7.35 21.78 2.64
CA ASN A 640 -6.95 21.72 4.05
C ASN A 640 -8.16 21.31 4.90
N GLY A 641 -8.10 20.14 5.50
CA GLY A 641 -9.26 19.65 6.25
C GLY A 641 -8.93 18.49 7.19
N MET A 642 -9.99 17.84 7.62
CA MET A 642 -9.99 16.75 8.58
C MET A 642 -10.87 15.60 8.08
N ILE A 643 -10.45 14.37 8.33
CA ILE A 643 -11.26 13.16 8.21
C ILE A 643 -11.31 12.52 9.61
N TYR A 644 -12.52 12.44 10.16
CA TYR A 644 -12.76 11.76 11.42
C TYR A 644 -13.02 10.26 11.13
N ASP A 645 -12.46 9.40 11.97
CA ASP A 645 -12.84 7.99 12.09
C ASP A 645 -13.97 7.87 13.14
N TYR A 646 -13.80 8.58 14.26
CA TYR A 646 -14.74 8.50 15.38
C TYR A 646 -14.62 9.71 16.29
N ILE A 647 -15.75 10.15 16.85
CA ILE A 647 -15.81 11.25 17.82
C ILE A 647 -16.64 10.78 19.02
N ARG A 648 -16.15 11.04 20.23
CA ARG A 648 -16.83 10.64 21.46
C ARG A 648 -16.71 11.73 22.53
N LEU A 649 -17.85 12.09 23.19
CA LEU A 649 -17.86 12.95 24.35
C LEU A 649 -18.01 12.10 25.60
N GLU A 650 -17.10 12.29 26.54
CA GLU A 650 -17.08 11.65 27.86
C GLU A 650 -17.17 12.71 28.96
N LEU A 651 -17.78 12.35 30.10
CA LEU A 651 -17.95 13.21 31.26
C LEU A 651 -17.39 12.51 32.51
N ASP A 652 -16.44 13.17 33.16
CA ASP A 652 -15.93 12.81 34.46
C ASP A 652 -16.57 13.74 35.52
N GLU A 653 -17.45 13.18 36.32
CA GLU A 653 -18.19 13.88 37.39
C GLU A 653 -17.49 13.72 38.77
N SER A 654 -16.27 13.12 38.81
CA SER A 654 -15.52 12.89 40.04
C SER A 654 -14.87 14.14 40.64
#